data_2a8a6697854786d7ae87604705d283db
#
_entry.id   2a8a6697854786d7ae87604705d283db
#
_cell.length_a   1.000
_cell.length_b   1.000
_cell.length_c   1.000
_cell.angle_alpha   90.00
_cell.angle_beta   90.00
_cell.angle_gamma   90.00
#
_symmetry.space_group_name_H-M   'P 1'
#
loop_
_entity.id
_entity.type
_entity.pdbx_description
1 polymer ?
#
loop_
_entity_poly.entity_id
_entity_poly.type
_entity_poly.pdbx_seq_one_letter_code
_entity_poly.pdbx_strand_id
1 'polypeptide(L)'
;MEDLQILKDEISNNKFNKRIFYAKNALRYTEIMSIDFFVDNYIPFITNYIITEENVEEVLTEYSNTFIYFLKFLGKNENYKNYEASKDKDKMIEEKSPYNNSIHLILECFFNKMLVNEDEILRETTINNIKDLLLNLDEFPLLKNEFENCLYSLKILNNETDENKDIINEENENCILFFSLLYPFIQTDQNKIENFCNKFSKNILGNPRRKKRLLIQNIINIIPFIKKSIEKYSNEDIINNENYSKMIQMNIFLLKEILQALNKIMDEKNLIISVGINYLCEIILAYTIKNTTEFILFYDEYNKYLSNNEIDLIIINFISKLENFINNETTLKVNLTWRVKVAYVENICKLKKFIDNHNPKYFNEYYSQFCESILNGNNIEPDLKIIILKNIEVLVPTINKFIQIFNNIIMLERNKYILSNLSIALNKILNNKTLYESNNNENLNLIIGQIFQFINNLTNNDNFEVKYQLLSSFEFSFFNYMENDNEKILLLNESMKLYIYVFQKINEWRIRYNLFEKFKNFISEKDNILKIFSFYYLIKTNPEKEKIILELINNIRNLFHLFFLDKANIIRMNSLELINNIISFQKDNKVNNGIYLIRIKEELMKYQISIFSKNSIYDDNITNNLRLLDMNKTYCMKLFFLESVKKFINLYQPQEKNIIKDILQLIKNDSKYAKENVANNKINSDIENILEKLKDITN
;
A
#
# COMPACT_ATOMS: atom_id res chain seq x y z
N MET A 1 -33.74 -20.62 -26.35
CA MET A 1 -32.82 -21.76 -26.66
C MET A 1 -31.97 -21.46 -27.90
N GLU A 2 -32.51 -20.97 -29.00
CA GLU A 2 -31.72 -20.60 -30.20
C GLU A 2 -30.72 -19.49 -29.91
N ASP A 3 -31.10 -18.45 -29.17
CA ASP A 3 -30.20 -17.35 -28.76
C ASP A 3 -29.04 -17.82 -27.89
N LEU A 4 -29.26 -18.81 -27.00
CA LEU A 4 -28.20 -19.39 -26.20
C LEU A 4 -27.24 -20.25 -27.02
N GLN A 5 -27.73 -20.91 -28.05
CA GLN A 5 -26.87 -21.68 -28.99
C GLN A 5 -26.00 -20.74 -29.83
N ILE A 6 -26.55 -19.63 -30.31
CA ILE A 6 -25.80 -18.58 -31.01
C ILE A 6 -24.72 -18.01 -30.08
N LEU A 7 -25.06 -17.73 -28.81
CA LEU A 7 -24.10 -17.25 -27.81
C LEU A 7 -23.00 -18.27 -27.54
N LYS A 8 -23.33 -19.58 -27.46
CA LYS A 8 -22.34 -20.65 -27.34
C LYS A 8 -21.37 -20.67 -28.51
N ASP A 9 -21.89 -20.62 -29.72
CA ASP A 9 -21.05 -20.62 -30.92
C ASP A 9 -20.17 -19.38 -31.02
N GLU A 10 -20.67 -18.22 -30.58
CA GLU A 10 -19.89 -16.99 -30.49
C GLU A 10 -18.79 -17.05 -29.42
N ILE A 11 -19.05 -17.64 -28.29
CA ILE A 11 -18.05 -17.77 -27.20
C ILE A 11 -17.02 -18.82 -27.56
N SER A 12 -17.46 -20.02 -28.00
CA SER A 12 -16.58 -21.17 -28.24
C SER A 12 -15.66 -20.98 -29.46
N ASN A 13 -16.14 -20.32 -30.52
CA ASN A 13 -15.38 -20.11 -31.74
C ASN A 13 -14.47 -18.87 -31.74
N ASN A 14 -14.40 -18.13 -30.63
CA ASN A 14 -13.75 -16.84 -30.66
C ASN A 14 -12.36 -16.81 -30.03
N LYS A 15 -11.59 -15.81 -30.49
CA LYS A 15 -10.28 -15.45 -29.94
C LYS A 15 -10.37 -15.20 -28.45
N PHE A 16 -9.32 -15.56 -27.74
CA PHE A 16 -9.10 -15.37 -26.31
C PHE A 16 -9.69 -14.06 -25.72
N ASN A 17 -9.40 -12.91 -26.34
CA ASN A 17 -9.89 -11.60 -25.86
C ASN A 17 -11.43 -11.48 -25.84
N LYS A 18 -12.14 -12.18 -26.73
CA LYS A 18 -13.60 -12.16 -26.72
C LYS A 18 -14.16 -13.03 -25.62
N ARG A 19 -13.57 -14.18 -25.34
CA ARG A 19 -13.98 -15.05 -24.23
C ARG A 19 -13.84 -14.34 -22.88
N ILE A 20 -12.72 -13.65 -22.66
CA ILE A 20 -12.53 -12.78 -21.48
C ILE A 20 -13.58 -11.67 -21.44
N PHE A 21 -13.86 -11.03 -22.57
CA PHE A 21 -14.89 -10.00 -22.65
C PHE A 21 -16.27 -10.51 -22.23
N TYR A 22 -16.66 -11.70 -22.69
CA TYR A 22 -17.93 -12.33 -22.29
C TYR A 22 -17.95 -12.66 -20.79
N ALA A 23 -16.87 -13.23 -20.26
CA ALA A 23 -16.75 -13.52 -18.84
C ALA A 23 -16.90 -12.25 -17.98
N LYS A 24 -16.22 -11.17 -18.32
CA LYS A 24 -16.29 -9.87 -17.62
C LYS A 24 -17.67 -9.21 -17.71
N ASN A 25 -18.38 -9.39 -18.81
CA ASN A 25 -19.69 -8.77 -19.02
C ASN A 25 -20.85 -9.68 -18.64
N ALA A 26 -20.60 -10.92 -18.24
CA ALA A 26 -21.65 -11.84 -17.83
C ALA A 26 -22.54 -11.28 -16.71
N LEU A 27 -21.99 -10.45 -15.82
CA LEU A 27 -22.75 -9.78 -14.77
C LEU A 27 -23.82 -8.82 -15.33
N ARG A 28 -23.55 -8.13 -16.44
CA ARG A 28 -24.52 -7.18 -17.05
C ARG A 28 -25.79 -7.88 -17.57
N TYR A 29 -25.70 -9.16 -17.85
CA TYR A 29 -26.85 -9.92 -18.28
C TYR A 29 -27.87 -10.12 -17.16
N THR A 30 -27.46 -10.10 -15.87
CA THR A 30 -28.38 -10.14 -14.73
C THR A 30 -29.31 -8.94 -14.67
N GLU A 31 -28.89 -7.79 -15.25
CA GLU A 31 -29.68 -6.55 -15.28
C GLU A 31 -30.71 -6.54 -16.41
N ILE A 32 -30.49 -7.34 -17.43
CA ILE A 32 -31.28 -7.36 -18.68
C ILE A 32 -32.24 -8.54 -18.74
N MET A 33 -31.84 -9.67 -18.18
CA MET A 33 -32.64 -10.91 -18.19
C MET A 33 -33.66 -10.92 -17.06
N SER A 34 -34.81 -11.56 -17.29
CA SER A 34 -35.72 -11.91 -16.20
C SER A 34 -35.09 -12.94 -15.28
N ILE A 35 -35.49 -12.95 -14.01
CA ILE A 35 -34.86 -13.81 -13.00
C ILE A 35 -35.09 -15.30 -13.30
N ASP A 36 -36.22 -15.67 -13.82
CA ASP A 36 -36.56 -17.02 -14.24
C ASP A 36 -35.70 -17.49 -15.41
N PHE A 37 -35.49 -16.66 -16.43
CA PHE A 37 -34.59 -16.99 -17.53
C PHE A 37 -33.14 -17.11 -17.06
N PHE A 38 -32.70 -16.23 -16.16
CA PHE A 38 -31.37 -16.27 -15.59
C PHE A 38 -31.09 -17.55 -14.82
N VAL A 39 -32.06 -17.96 -13.96
CA VAL A 39 -31.94 -19.15 -13.12
C VAL A 39 -32.09 -20.45 -13.95
N ASP A 40 -33.13 -20.54 -14.78
CA ASP A 40 -33.50 -21.79 -15.43
C ASP A 40 -32.71 -22.10 -16.71
N ASN A 41 -32.14 -21.05 -17.35
CA ASN A 41 -31.50 -21.23 -18.64
C ASN A 41 -30.05 -20.72 -18.67
N TYR A 42 -29.80 -19.49 -18.19
CA TYR A 42 -28.50 -18.86 -18.37
C TYR A 42 -27.41 -19.45 -17.46
N ILE A 43 -27.69 -19.65 -16.18
CA ILE A 43 -26.71 -20.28 -15.27
C ILE A 43 -26.41 -21.72 -15.70
N PRO A 44 -27.40 -22.61 -15.93
CA PRO A 44 -27.11 -23.93 -16.45
C PRO A 44 -26.34 -23.94 -17.79
N PHE A 45 -26.64 -22.99 -18.66
CA PHE A 45 -25.88 -22.83 -19.91
C PHE A 45 -24.42 -22.50 -19.67
N ILE A 46 -24.11 -21.48 -18.82
CA ILE A 46 -22.71 -21.12 -18.55
C ILE A 46 -21.98 -22.25 -17.84
N THR A 47 -22.57 -22.82 -16.81
CA THR A 47 -21.90 -23.84 -15.98
C THR A 47 -21.68 -25.15 -16.77
N ASN A 48 -22.68 -25.65 -17.44
CA ASN A 48 -22.62 -26.97 -18.10
C ASN A 48 -21.97 -26.95 -19.49
N TYR A 49 -21.99 -25.82 -20.21
CA TYR A 49 -21.47 -25.79 -21.58
C TYR A 49 -20.24 -24.90 -21.72
N ILE A 50 -20.19 -23.75 -21.05
CA ILE A 50 -19.06 -22.84 -21.22
C ILE A 50 -17.92 -23.24 -20.29
N ILE A 51 -18.17 -23.33 -18.98
CA ILE A 51 -17.13 -23.61 -17.99
C ILE A 51 -16.59 -25.03 -18.15
N THR A 52 -17.42 -26.03 -18.44
CA THR A 52 -16.93 -27.40 -18.65
C THR A 52 -15.96 -27.55 -19.81
N GLU A 53 -16.16 -26.78 -20.89
CA GLU A 53 -15.32 -26.81 -22.09
C GLU A 53 -14.13 -25.82 -21.99
N GLU A 54 -14.17 -24.82 -21.11
CA GLU A 54 -13.11 -23.81 -20.97
C GLU A 54 -11.89 -24.35 -20.22
N ASN A 55 -10.70 -24.15 -20.78
CA ASN A 55 -9.42 -24.59 -20.20
C ASN A 55 -8.40 -23.45 -20.07
N VAL A 56 -8.78 -22.22 -20.42
CA VAL A 56 -7.89 -21.06 -20.30
C VAL A 56 -8.08 -20.43 -18.94
N GLU A 57 -7.01 -20.42 -18.14
CA GLU A 57 -7.01 -20.03 -16.73
C GLU A 57 -7.46 -18.59 -16.52
N GLU A 58 -7.05 -17.67 -17.38
CA GLU A 58 -7.46 -16.26 -17.28
C GLU A 58 -8.97 -16.08 -17.53
N VAL A 59 -9.57 -16.88 -18.40
CA VAL A 59 -11.02 -16.86 -18.64
C VAL A 59 -11.76 -17.43 -17.43
N LEU A 60 -11.27 -18.54 -16.88
CA LEU A 60 -11.83 -19.15 -15.65
C LEU A 60 -11.70 -18.21 -14.44
N THR A 61 -10.62 -17.47 -14.36
CA THR A 61 -10.41 -16.46 -13.30
C THR A 61 -11.48 -15.36 -13.36
N GLU A 62 -11.80 -14.88 -14.57
CA GLU A 62 -12.87 -13.89 -14.74
C GLU A 62 -14.27 -14.46 -14.42
N TYR A 63 -14.53 -15.72 -14.78
CA TYR A 63 -15.77 -16.39 -14.36
C TYR A 63 -15.82 -16.61 -12.85
N SER A 64 -14.71 -16.93 -12.20
CA SER A 64 -14.66 -17.01 -10.72
C SER A 64 -15.10 -15.69 -10.09
N ASN A 65 -14.61 -14.56 -10.58
CA ASN A 65 -15.01 -13.24 -10.14
C ASN A 65 -16.52 -12.98 -10.36
N THR A 66 -17.02 -13.35 -11.54
CA THR A 66 -18.43 -13.14 -11.90
C THR A 66 -19.38 -14.01 -11.08
N PHE A 67 -19.02 -15.26 -10.84
CA PHE A 67 -19.85 -16.22 -10.09
C PHE A 67 -20.10 -15.81 -8.64
N ILE A 68 -19.16 -15.12 -8.02
CA ILE A 68 -19.41 -14.55 -6.68
C ILE A 68 -20.54 -13.53 -6.70
N TYR A 69 -20.62 -12.70 -7.73
CA TYR A 69 -21.74 -11.77 -7.89
C TYR A 69 -23.06 -12.50 -8.15
N PHE A 70 -23.04 -13.57 -8.95
CA PHE A 70 -24.22 -14.39 -9.18
C PHE A 70 -24.71 -15.03 -7.87
N LEU A 71 -23.80 -15.58 -7.07
CA LEU A 71 -24.15 -16.14 -5.78
C LEU A 71 -24.72 -15.09 -4.81
N LYS A 72 -24.09 -13.90 -4.73
CA LYS A 72 -24.61 -12.80 -3.92
C LYS A 72 -25.98 -12.32 -4.41
N PHE A 73 -26.23 -12.32 -5.71
CA PHE A 73 -27.52 -11.99 -6.30
C PHE A 73 -28.57 -13.03 -5.94
N LEU A 74 -28.27 -14.31 -6.13
CA LEU A 74 -29.19 -15.42 -5.81
C LEU A 74 -29.40 -15.57 -4.30
N GLY A 75 -28.45 -15.22 -3.48
CA GLY A 75 -28.55 -15.32 -2.01
C GLY A 75 -29.56 -14.34 -1.38
N LYS A 76 -30.01 -13.31 -2.11
CA LYS A 76 -30.98 -12.32 -1.60
C LYS A 76 -32.39 -12.89 -1.56
N ASN A 77 -33.04 -12.81 -0.40
CA ASN A 77 -34.43 -13.27 -0.21
C ASN A 77 -35.46 -12.62 -1.14
N GLU A 78 -35.23 -11.36 -1.55
CA GLU A 78 -36.08 -10.66 -2.51
C GLU A 78 -36.06 -11.34 -3.89
N ASN A 79 -34.89 -11.75 -4.34
CA ASN A 79 -34.73 -12.39 -5.64
C ASN A 79 -35.35 -13.80 -5.65
N TYR A 80 -35.26 -14.52 -4.54
CA TYR A 80 -35.95 -15.80 -4.38
C TYR A 80 -37.47 -15.63 -4.43
N LYS A 81 -38.06 -14.65 -3.70
CA LYS A 81 -39.48 -14.32 -3.74
C LYS A 81 -39.95 -13.91 -5.13
N ASN A 82 -39.14 -13.09 -5.83
CA ASN A 82 -39.44 -12.66 -7.21
C ASN A 82 -39.45 -13.86 -8.16
N TYR A 83 -38.52 -14.80 -7.99
CA TYR A 83 -38.48 -16.05 -8.76
C TYR A 83 -39.72 -16.92 -8.47
N GLU A 84 -40.09 -17.13 -7.22
CA GLU A 84 -41.30 -17.89 -6.85
C GLU A 84 -42.58 -17.24 -7.40
N ALA A 85 -42.65 -15.90 -7.39
CA ALA A 85 -43.79 -15.17 -7.92
C ALA A 85 -43.93 -15.26 -9.45
N SER A 86 -42.84 -15.55 -10.16
CA SER A 86 -42.83 -15.71 -11.63
C SER A 86 -43.30 -17.13 -12.07
N LYS A 87 -43.41 -18.09 -11.14
CA LYS A 87 -43.80 -19.47 -11.45
C LYS A 87 -45.30 -19.70 -11.26
N ASP A 88 -45.89 -20.40 -12.22
CA ASP A 88 -47.25 -20.86 -12.10
C ASP A 88 -47.37 -21.90 -10.95
N LYS A 89 -48.29 -21.66 -10.02
CA LYS A 89 -48.47 -22.44 -8.79
C LYS A 89 -48.77 -23.93 -8.98
N ASP A 90 -49.09 -24.34 -10.18
CA ASP A 90 -49.57 -25.71 -10.48
C ASP A 90 -48.47 -26.72 -10.83
N LYS A 91 -47.17 -26.33 -10.80
CA LYS A 91 -46.04 -27.19 -11.18
C LYS A 91 -45.05 -27.51 -10.06
N MET A 92 -45.35 -27.22 -8.81
CA MET A 92 -44.46 -27.59 -7.70
C MET A 92 -44.71 -29.07 -7.29
N ILE A 93 -44.08 -30.01 -7.98
CA ILE A 93 -43.94 -31.40 -7.55
C ILE A 93 -42.44 -31.65 -7.29
N GLU A 94 -42.10 -31.86 -6.03
CA GLU A 94 -41.00 -32.65 -5.41
C GLU A 94 -39.57 -32.65 -6.01
N GLU A 95 -39.22 -31.85 -6.96
CA GLU A 95 -37.81 -31.71 -7.40
C GLU A 95 -37.16 -30.49 -6.72
N LYS A 96 -35.87 -30.60 -6.35
CA LYS A 96 -35.05 -29.47 -5.84
C LYS A 96 -35.38 -28.21 -6.63
N SER A 97 -35.80 -27.15 -5.95
CA SER A 97 -36.12 -25.90 -6.61
C SER A 97 -35.03 -25.56 -7.67
N PRO A 98 -35.37 -25.26 -8.94
CA PRO A 98 -34.38 -24.90 -9.95
C PRO A 98 -33.48 -23.77 -9.49
N TYR A 99 -33.97 -22.92 -8.62
CA TYR A 99 -33.21 -21.84 -7.98
C TYR A 99 -32.03 -22.36 -7.16
N ASN A 100 -32.30 -23.34 -6.27
CA ASN A 100 -31.26 -23.97 -5.46
C ASN A 100 -30.28 -24.79 -6.32
N ASN A 101 -30.81 -25.42 -7.38
CA ASN A 101 -29.96 -26.12 -8.34
C ASN A 101 -28.99 -25.20 -9.05
N SER A 102 -29.39 -23.99 -9.41
CA SER A 102 -28.49 -23.00 -10.04
C SER A 102 -27.40 -22.53 -9.10
N ILE A 103 -27.68 -22.34 -7.80
CA ILE A 103 -26.65 -22.09 -6.78
C ILE A 103 -25.69 -23.28 -6.71
N HIS A 104 -26.21 -24.49 -6.66
CA HIS A 104 -25.42 -25.71 -6.57
C HIS A 104 -24.47 -25.88 -7.77
N LEU A 105 -24.95 -25.65 -9.00
CA LEU A 105 -24.13 -25.72 -10.21
C LEU A 105 -22.94 -24.73 -10.19
N ILE A 106 -23.15 -23.50 -9.69
CA ILE A 106 -22.06 -22.55 -9.55
C ILE A 106 -21.04 -23.04 -8.52
N LEU A 107 -21.51 -23.55 -7.37
CA LEU A 107 -20.64 -24.09 -6.34
C LEU A 107 -19.85 -25.31 -6.86
N GLU A 108 -20.47 -26.19 -7.62
CA GLU A 108 -19.77 -27.32 -8.26
C GLU A 108 -18.66 -26.86 -9.21
N CYS A 109 -18.88 -25.78 -9.98
CA CYS A 109 -17.83 -25.21 -10.83
C CYS A 109 -16.62 -24.74 -9.99
N PHE A 110 -16.85 -24.09 -8.85
CA PHE A 110 -15.76 -23.71 -7.96
C PHE A 110 -15.00 -24.93 -7.44
N PHE A 111 -15.73 -25.93 -6.93
CA PHE A 111 -15.13 -27.08 -6.26
C PHE A 111 -14.47 -28.07 -7.21
N ASN A 112 -15.11 -28.36 -8.34
CA ASN A 112 -14.70 -29.45 -9.23
C ASN A 112 -13.81 -28.99 -10.39
N LYS A 113 -13.73 -27.69 -10.67
CA LYS A 113 -12.93 -27.18 -11.79
C LYS A 113 -11.95 -26.10 -11.41
N MET A 114 -12.38 -25.04 -10.73
CA MET A 114 -11.52 -23.86 -10.49
C MET A 114 -10.49 -24.11 -9.38
N LEU A 115 -10.90 -24.76 -8.29
CA LEU A 115 -9.99 -25.07 -7.17
C LEU A 115 -9.07 -26.26 -7.45
N VAL A 116 -9.45 -27.15 -8.37
CA VAL A 116 -8.62 -28.30 -8.78
C VAL A 116 -7.59 -27.92 -9.83
N ASN A 117 -7.75 -26.78 -10.49
CA ASN A 117 -6.88 -26.34 -11.56
C ASN A 117 -5.42 -26.26 -11.10
N GLU A 118 -4.47 -26.53 -12.01
CA GLU A 118 -3.05 -26.48 -11.71
C GLU A 118 -2.52 -25.04 -11.56
N ASP A 119 -3.19 -24.05 -12.13
CA ASP A 119 -2.83 -22.65 -12.03
C ASP A 119 -3.04 -22.10 -10.61
N GLU A 120 -1.98 -21.54 -10.05
CA GLU A 120 -1.98 -21.02 -8.67
C GLU A 120 -2.80 -19.74 -8.55
N ILE A 121 -2.80 -18.89 -9.57
CA ILE A 121 -3.52 -17.60 -9.57
C ILE A 121 -5.03 -17.84 -9.58
N LEU A 122 -5.49 -18.77 -10.42
CA LEU A 122 -6.91 -19.15 -10.47
C LEU A 122 -7.37 -19.73 -9.12
N ARG A 123 -6.58 -20.64 -8.51
CA ARG A 123 -6.91 -21.20 -7.21
C ARG A 123 -6.98 -20.14 -6.11
N GLU A 124 -5.96 -19.28 -6.01
CA GLU A 124 -5.92 -18.21 -5.01
C GLU A 124 -7.08 -17.21 -5.17
N THR A 125 -7.37 -16.82 -6.41
CA THR A 125 -8.51 -15.94 -6.71
C THR A 125 -9.82 -16.60 -6.28
N THR A 126 -10.01 -17.88 -6.61
CA THR A 126 -11.21 -18.62 -6.24
C THR A 126 -11.36 -18.77 -4.73
N ILE A 127 -10.27 -19.09 -4.02
CA ILE A 127 -10.27 -19.16 -2.53
C ILE A 127 -10.65 -17.81 -1.93
N ASN A 128 -10.06 -16.72 -2.41
CA ASN A 128 -10.35 -15.38 -1.91
C ASN A 128 -11.81 -14.99 -2.16
N ASN A 129 -12.33 -15.29 -3.34
CA ASN A 129 -13.72 -15.04 -3.71
C ASN A 129 -14.69 -15.78 -2.79
N ILE A 130 -14.46 -17.07 -2.55
CA ILE A 130 -15.28 -17.88 -1.66
C ILE A 130 -15.16 -17.40 -0.21
N LYS A 131 -13.94 -17.06 0.24
CA LYS A 131 -13.70 -16.51 1.58
C LYS A 131 -14.52 -15.24 1.81
N ASP A 132 -14.50 -14.30 0.87
CA ASP A 132 -15.26 -13.04 0.97
C ASP A 132 -16.77 -13.28 1.03
N LEU A 133 -17.27 -14.28 0.30
CA LEU A 133 -18.68 -14.68 0.37
C LEU A 133 -19.02 -15.29 1.72
N LEU A 134 -18.20 -16.23 2.21
CA LEU A 134 -18.41 -16.90 3.49
C LEU A 134 -18.30 -15.93 4.69
N LEU A 135 -17.47 -14.91 4.60
CA LEU A 135 -17.43 -13.83 5.61
C LEU A 135 -18.75 -13.08 5.71
N ASN A 136 -19.54 -13.00 4.65
CA ASN A 136 -20.81 -12.30 4.61
C ASN A 136 -22.02 -13.27 4.54
N LEU A 137 -21.83 -14.53 4.88
CA LEU A 137 -22.82 -15.58 4.72
C LEU A 137 -24.12 -15.34 5.52
N ASP A 138 -24.04 -14.62 6.63
CA ASP A 138 -25.21 -14.23 7.44
C ASP A 138 -26.20 -13.35 6.66
N GLU A 139 -25.73 -12.62 5.65
CA GLU A 139 -26.55 -11.79 4.75
C GLU A 139 -27.30 -12.65 3.69
N PHE A 140 -26.88 -13.91 3.52
CA PHE A 140 -27.33 -14.80 2.46
C PHE A 140 -27.73 -16.18 3.00
N PRO A 141 -28.81 -16.29 3.77
CA PRO A 141 -29.18 -17.54 4.45
C PRO A 141 -29.44 -18.71 3.49
N LEU A 142 -29.94 -18.46 2.28
CA LEU A 142 -30.12 -19.49 1.24
C LEU A 142 -28.79 -20.10 0.81
N LEU A 143 -27.75 -19.28 0.67
CA LEU A 143 -26.41 -19.74 0.29
C LEU A 143 -25.80 -20.63 1.37
N LYS A 144 -26.05 -20.34 2.64
CA LYS A 144 -25.50 -21.13 3.75
C LYS A 144 -25.94 -22.59 3.65
N ASN A 145 -27.23 -22.82 3.44
CA ASN A 145 -27.79 -24.17 3.32
C ASN A 145 -27.24 -24.90 2.08
N GLU A 146 -27.14 -24.21 0.95
CA GLU A 146 -26.65 -24.84 -0.28
C GLU A 146 -25.12 -25.11 -0.22
N PHE A 147 -24.34 -24.24 0.45
CA PHE A 147 -22.94 -24.54 0.75
C PHE A 147 -22.80 -25.81 1.61
N GLU A 148 -23.55 -25.89 2.69
CA GLU A 148 -23.56 -27.09 3.56
C GLU A 148 -23.92 -28.34 2.76
N ASN A 149 -24.99 -28.29 1.96
CA ASN A 149 -25.41 -29.39 1.09
C ASN A 149 -24.31 -29.79 0.10
N CYS A 150 -23.67 -28.83 -0.53
CA CYS A 150 -22.56 -29.06 -1.46
C CYS A 150 -21.36 -29.72 -0.75
N LEU A 151 -20.99 -29.24 0.43
CA LEU A 151 -19.90 -29.79 1.23
C LEU A 151 -20.20 -31.21 1.74
N TYR A 152 -21.47 -31.53 2.02
CA TYR A 152 -21.90 -32.92 2.34
C TYR A 152 -21.84 -33.81 1.10
N SER A 153 -22.32 -33.36 -0.04
CA SER A 153 -22.29 -34.14 -1.30
C SER A 153 -20.86 -34.49 -1.74
N LEU A 154 -19.91 -33.56 -1.49
CA LEU A 154 -18.50 -33.77 -1.75
C LEU A 154 -17.76 -34.54 -0.64
N LYS A 155 -18.47 -35.06 0.36
CA LYS A 155 -17.93 -35.80 1.52
C LYS A 155 -16.89 -35.01 2.34
N ILE A 156 -16.88 -33.69 2.24
CA ILE A 156 -15.94 -32.83 3.00
C ILE A 156 -16.34 -32.75 4.47
N LEU A 157 -17.63 -32.70 4.77
CA LEU A 157 -18.19 -32.56 6.13
C LEU A 157 -18.65 -33.90 6.75
N ASN A 158 -18.53 -35.04 6.08
CA ASN A 158 -19.03 -36.29 6.62
C ASN A 158 -18.36 -36.64 7.95
N ASN A 159 -19.19 -36.84 8.96
CA ASN A 159 -18.82 -37.45 10.25
C ASN A 159 -18.70 -38.95 10.04
N GLU A 160 -17.61 -39.47 9.54
CA GLU A 160 -17.44 -40.91 9.38
C GLU A 160 -17.21 -41.58 10.74
N THR A 161 -18.24 -42.22 11.22
CA THR A 161 -18.16 -43.36 12.10
C THR A 161 -17.92 -44.67 11.34
N ASP A 162 -17.77 -44.60 10.01
CA ASP A 162 -17.58 -45.80 9.19
C ASP A 162 -16.10 -46.22 9.14
N GLU A 163 -15.88 -47.45 9.57
CA GLU A 163 -14.58 -48.13 9.71
C GLU A 163 -13.82 -48.41 8.39
N ASN A 164 -14.21 -47.88 7.28
CA ASN A 164 -13.52 -48.01 6.00
C ASN A 164 -12.40 -46.99 5.88
N LYS A 165 -11.31 -47.32 6.57
CA LYS A 165 -10.09 -46.46 6.73
C LYS A 165 -9.31 -46.16 5.48
N ASP A 166 -9.66 -46.64 4.31
CA ASP A 166 -8.78 -46.60 3.12
C ASP A 166 -9.28 -45.70 1.98
N ILE A 167 -10.42 -45.00 2.11
CA ILE A 167 -11.01 -44.21 1.01
C ILE A 167 -10.63 -42.71 1.08
N ILE A 168 -9.85 -42.26 2.09
CA ILE A 168 -9.25 -40.90 2.05
C ILE A 168 -8.01 -40.88 1.13
N ASN A 169 -7.77 -41.92 0.42
CA ASN A 169 -6.69 -42.10 -0.52
C ASN A 169 -7.01 -41.38 -1.83
N GLU A 170 -6.22 -40.35 -2.13
CA GLU A 170 -5.96 -39.77 -3.46
C GLU A 170 -7.03 -38.86 -4.10
N GLU A 171 -8.31 -38.95 -3.83
CA GLU A 171 -9.33 -38.27 -4.63
C GLU A 171 -9.69 -36.83 -4.24
N ASN A 172 -9.25 -36.30 -3.08
CA ASN A 172 -9.72 -34.98 -2.66
C ASN A 172 -8.62 -34.04 -2.19
N GLU A 173 -7.69 -33.65 -3.09
CA GLU A 173 -6.85 -32.44 -2.87
C GLU A 173 -7.73 -31.21 -2.62
N ASN A 174 -8.95 -31.20 -3.14
CA ASN A 174 -9.96 -30.15 -2.94
C ASN A 174 -10.37 -29.96 -1.49
N CYS A 175 -10.55 -31.04 -0.74
CA CYS A 175 -10.87 -30.98 0.67
C CYS A 175 -9.77 -30.25 1.47
N ILE A 176 -8.53 -30.38 1.05
CA ILE A 176 -7.38 -29.77 1.69
C ILE A 176 -7.39 -28.25 1.49
N LEU A 177 -7.70 -27.78 0.29
CA LEU A 177 -7.80 -26.35 -0.02
C LEU A 177 -8.95 -25.69 0.72
N PHE A 178 -10.08 -26.42 0.87
CA PHE A 178 -11.26 -25.97 1.58
C PHE A 178 -11.15 -25.98 3.09
N PHE A 179 -10.16 -26.70 3.62
CA PHE A 179 -10.06 -26.95 5.04
C PHE A 179 -10.16 -25.68 5.90
N SER A 180 -9.45 -24.63 5.51
CA SER A 180 -9.48 -23.34 6.22
C SER A 180 -10.82 -22.59 6.09
N LEU A 181 -11.61 -22.89 5.06
CA LEU A 181 -12.91 -22.26 4.79
C LEU A 181 -14.09 -22.98 5.48
N LEU A 182 -13.84 -24.12 6.15
CA LEU A 182 -14.87 -24.88 6.87
C LEU A 182 -15.30 -24.23 8.19
N TYR A 183 -14.51 -23.32 8.74
CA TYR A 183 -14.76 -22.73 10.06
C TYR A 183 -16.20 -22.21 10.25
N PRO A 184 -16.84 -21.47 9.32
CA PRO A 184 -18.22 -20.99 9.50
C PRO A 184 -19.25 -22.09 9.75
N PHE A 185 -18.97 -23.33 9.31
CA PHE A 185 -19.87 -24.49 9.42
C PHE A 185 -19.59 -25.37 10.63
N ILE A 186 -18.45 -25.16 11.30
CA ILE A 186 -18.02 -25.97 12.45
C ILE A 186 -17.96 -25.16 13.76
N GLN A 187 -17.94 -23.83 13.72
CA GLN A 187 -17.66 -22.93 14.85
C GLN A 187 -18.58 -23.09 16.07
N THR A 188 -19.75 -23.70 15.91
CA THR A 188 -20.73 -23.88 16.99
C THR A 188 -20.73 -25.29 17.58
N ASP A 189 -19.92 -26.20 17.03
CA ASP A 189 -19.92 -27.63 17.41
C ASP A 189 -18.51 -28.07 17.84
N GLN A 190 -18.35 -28.36 19.14
CA GLN A 190 -17.08 -28.77 19.72
C GLN A 190 -16.51 -30.02 19.06
N ASN A 191 -17.36 -31.04 18.82
CA ASN A 191 -16.92 -32.31 18.23
C ASN A 191 -16.38 -32.09 16.79
N LYS A 192 -17.05 -31.20 16.03
CA LYS A 192 -16.60 -30.84 14.68
C LYS A 192 -15.25 -30.11 14.71
N ILE A 193 -15.03 -29.21 15.67
CA ILE A 193 -13.76 -28.51 15.85
C ILE A 193 -12.64 -29.48 16.25
N GLU A 194 -12.90 -30.38 17.22
CA GLU A 194 -11.93 -31.38 17.62
C GLU A 194 -11.55 -32.32 16.46
N ASN A 195 -12.54 -32.77 15.69
CA ASN A 195 -12.31 -33.57 14.50
C ASN A 195 -11.51 -32.80 13.43
N PHE A 196 -11.82 -31.51 13.22
CA PHE A 196 -11.08 -30.64 12.35
C PHE A 196 -9.60 -30.54 12.77
N CYS A 197 -9.32 -30.26 14.05
CA CYS A 197 -7.95 -30.16 14.57
C CYS A 197 -7.18 -31.48 14.43
N ASN A 198 -7.83 -32.61 14.74
CA ASN A 198 -7.22 -33.94 14.58
C ASN A 198 -6.88 -34.25 13.11
N LYS A 199 -7.80 -33.97 12.19
CA LYS A 199 -7.56 -34.14 10.74
C LYS A 199 -6.44 -33.19 10.27
N PHE A 200 -6.44 -31.94 10.71
CA PHE A 200 -5.40 -30.96 10.36
C PHE A 200 -4.02 -31.42 10.83
N SER A 201 -3.87 -31.76 12.11
CA SER A 201 -2.61 -32.22 12.68
C SER A 201 -2.12 -33.50 12.00
N LYS A 202 -2.99 -34.49 11.77
CA LYS A 202 -2.67 -35.73 11.06
C LYS A 202 -2.19 -35.46 9.63
N ASN A 203 -2.89 -34.59 8.92
CA ASN A 203 -2.57 -34.27 7.53
C ASN A 203 -1.29 -33.46 7.39
N ILE A 204 -1.04 -32.50 8.28
CA ILE A 204 0.20 -31.70 8.27
C ILE A 204 1.42 -32.58 8.59
N LEU A 205 1.33 -33.51 9.53
CA LEU A 205 2.46 -34.31 9.97
C LEU A 205 2.69 -35.56 9.09
N GLY A 206 1.65 -36.12 8.50
CA GLY A 206 1.70 -37.41 7.79
C GLY A 206 1.67 -37.37 6.26
N ASN A 207 1.23 -36.30 5.62
CA ASN A 207 0.94 -36.26 4.20
C ASN A 207 2.16 -36.03 3.27
N PRO A 208 2.02 -36.39 1.97
CA PRO A 208 3.01 -35.99 0.96
C PRO A 208 3.29 -34.49 1.00
N ARG A 209 4.53 -34.10 0.70
CA ARG A 209 5.00 -32.71 0.78
C ARG A 209 4.11 -31.70 0.02
N ARG A 210 3.53 -32.12 -1.12
CA ARG A 210 2.62 -31.26 -1.92
C ARG A 210 1.37 -30.92 -1.13
N LYS A 211 0.72 -31.91 -0.51
CA LYS A 211 -0.50 -31.72 0.32
C LYS A 211 -0.19 -30.91 1.58
N LYS A 212 0.94 -31.18 2.23
CA LYS A 212 1.42 -30.39 3.37
C LYS A 212 1.60 -28.91 3.00
N ARG A 213 2.22 -28.62 1.85
CA ARG A 213 2.38 -27.25 1.33
C ARG A 213 1.00 -26.55 1.21
N LEU A 214 0.05 -27.19 0.55
CA LEU A 214 -1.28 -26.60 0.31
C LEU A 214 -2.03 -26.30 1.61
N LEU A 215 -1.97 -27.20 2.58
CA LEU A 215 -2.57 -26.97 3.90
C LEU A 215 -1.95 -25.78 4.61
N ILE A 216 -0.63 -25.71 4.65
CA ILE A 216 0.08 -24.63 5.34
C ILE A 216 -0.20 -23.29 4.64
N GLN A 217 -0.16 -23.22 3.31
CA GLN A 217 -0.45 -22.00 2.58
C GLN A 217 -1.84 -21.44 2.88
N ASN A 218 -2.84 -22.32 3.04
CA ASN A 218 -4.23 -21.90 3.12
C ASN A 218 -4.78 -21.78 4.54
N ILE A 219 -4.13 -22.36 5.57
CA ILE A 219 -4.65 -22.34 6.94
C ILE A 219 -4.84 -20.92 7.50
N ILE A 220 -4.03 -19.98 7.02
CA ILE A 220 -4.12 -18.57 7.41
C ILE A 220 -5.50 -17.95 7.10
N ASN A 221 -6.21 -18.49 6.12
CA ASN A 221 -7.53 -18.00 5.74
C ASN A 221 -8.61 -18.22 6.83
N ILE A 222 -8.30 -18.96 7.89
CA ILE A 222 -9.20 -19.13 9.03
C ILE A 222 -9.27 -17.89 9.94
N ILE A 223 -8.18 -17.08 9.99
CA ILE A 223 -8.09 -15.91 10.88
C ILE A 223 -9.25 -14.92 10.70
N PRO A 224 -9.62 -14.50 9.49
CA PRO A 224 -10.73 -13.56 9.30
C PRO A 224 -12.07 -14.08 9.84
N PHE A 225 -12.30 -15.38 9.80
CA PHE A 225 -13.51 -15.99 10.33
C PHE A 225 -13.53 -16.00 11.86
N ILE A 226 -12.40 -16.34 12.50
CA ILE A 226 -12.26 -16.27 13.95
C ILE A 226 -12.42 -14.82 14.41
N LYS A 227 -11.79 -13.87 13.73
CA LYS A 227 -11.92 -12.44 14.00
C LYS A 227 -13.37 -11.98 13.97
N LYS A 228 -14.09 -12.27 12.88
CA LYS A 228 -15.52 -11.96 12.74
C LYS A 228 -16.37 -12.60 13.83
N SER A 229 -16.07 -13.85 14.19
CA SER A 229 -16.75 -14.57 15.26
C SER A 229 -16.60 -13.85 16.62
N ILE A 230 -15.39 -13.39 16.95
CA ILE A 230 -15.12 -12.64 18.19
C ILE A 230 -15.82 -11.28 18.17
N GLU A 231 -15.71 -10.53 17.07
CA GLU A 231 -16.27 -9.18 16.92
C GLU A 231 -17.82 -9.19 16.97
N LYS A 232 -18.46 -10.19 16.38
CA LYS A 232 -19.92 -10.34 16.38
C LYS A 232 -20.49 -10.43 17.80
N TYR A 233 -19.75 -11.03 18.72
CA TYR A 233 -20.19 -11.28 20.08
C TYR A 233 -19.55 -10.35 21.13
N SER A 234 -18.70 -9.39 20.71
CA SER A 234 -18.02 -8.47 21.61
C SER A 234 -18.86 -7.28 22.08
N ASN A 235 -20.11 -7.11 21.59
CA ASN A 235 -21.04 -6.09 22.05
C ASN A 235 -21.42 -6.33 23.52
N GLU A 236 -21.36 -5.28 24.37
CA GLU A 236 -21.46 -5.34 25.83
C GLU A 236 -22.69 -6.08 26.38
N ASP A 237 -23.79 -6.08 25.65
CA ASP A 237 -25.04 -6.76 26.07
C ASP A 237 -25.01 -8.30 25.95
N ILE A 238 -23.97 -8.87 25.34
CA ILE A 238 -23.87 -10.28 24.99
C ILE A 238 -22.78 -11.01 25.81
N ILE A 239 -21.89 -10.29 26.50
CA ILE A 239 -20.73 -10.83 27.23
C ILE A 239 -21.11 -11.86 28.31
N ASN A 240 -22.32 -11.82 28.84
CA ASN A 240 -22.82 -12.74 29.85
C ASN A 240 -23.50 -14.02 29.27
N ASN A 241 -23.37 -14.25 27.96
CA ASN A 241 -24.00 -15.39 27.30
C ASN A 241 -23.08 -16.62 27.37
N GLU A 242 -23.59 -17.74 27.87
CA GLU A 242 -22.88 -19.02 27.94
C GLU A 242 -22.34 -19.47 26.58
N ASN A 243 -23.07 -19.17 25.50
CA ASN A 243 -22.64 -19.45 24.13
C ASN A 243 -21.38 -18.67 23.71
N TYR A 244 -21.22 -17.41 24.17
CA TYR A 244 -20.02 -16.64 23.92
C TYR A 244 -18.79 -17.25 24.58
N SER A 245 -18.91 -17.58 25.88
CA SER A 245 -17.81 -18.22 26.62
C SER A 245 -17.37 -19.52 25.97
N LYS A 246 -18.33 -20.34 25.54
CA LYS A 246 -18.08 -21.61 24.85
C LYS A 246 -17.38 -21.37 23.52
N MET A 247 -17.82 -20.39 22.70
CA MET A 247 -17.20 -20.05 21.43
C MET A 247 -15.74 -19.58 21.61
N ILE A 248 -15.47 -18.73 22.60
CA ILE A 248 -14.11 -18.28 22.89
C ILE A 248 -13.21 -19.46 23.28
N GLN A 249 -13.67 -20.36 24.13
CA GLN A 249 -12.92 -21.58 24.50
C GLN A 249 -12.60 -22.44 23.27
N MET A 250 -13.57 -22.58 22.37
CA MET A 250 -13.37 -23.33 21.12
C MET A 250 -12.33 -22.66 20.21
N ASN A 251 -12.33 -21.33 20.12
CA ASN A 251 -11.33 -20.59 19.36
C ASN A 251 -9.94 -20.69 19.98
N ILE A 252 -9.83 -20.66 21.31
CA ILE A 252 -8.57 -20.88 22.03
C ILE A 252 -8.05 -22.29 21.72
N PHE A 253 -8.88 -23.29 21.82
CA PHE A 253 -8.52 -24.67 21.53
C PHE A 253 -8.03 -24.82 20.07
N LEU A 254 -8.80 -24.29 19.11
CA LEU A 254 -8.45 -24.33 17.70
C LEU A 254 -7.09 -23.65 17.42
N LEU A 255 -6.91 -22.44 17.95
CA LEU A 255 -5.66 -21.66 17.78
C LEU A 255 -4.45 -22.41 18.38
N LYS A 256 -4.61 -22.97 19.57
CA LYS A 256 -3.60 -23.79 20.23
C LYS A 256 -3.18 -24.98 19.35
N GLU A 257 -4.14 -25.76 18.86
CA GLU A 257 -3.87 -26.96 18.05
C GLU A 257 -3.19 -26.59 16.71
N ILE A 258 -3.64 -25.51 16.05
CA ILE A 258 -2.98 -25.02 14.82
C ILE A 258 -1.53 -24.60 15.10
N LEU A 259 -1.30 -23.79 16.13
CA LEU A 259 0.05 -23.33 16.49
C LEU A 259 0.96 -24.50 16.88
N GLN A 260 0.45 -25.49 17.63
CA GLN A 260 1.22 -26.69 17.97
C GLN A 260 1.59 -27.50 16.73
N ALA A 261 0.65 -27.71 15.81
CA ALA A 261 0.91 -28.44 14.58
C ALA A 261 1.96 -27.76 13.71
N LEU A 262 1.86 -26.43 13.51
CA LEU A 262 2.83 -25.63 12.77
C LEU A 262 4.20 -25.66 13.46
N ASN A 263 4.24 -25.57 14.77
CA ASN A 263 5.48 -25.61 15.55
C ASN A 263 6.19 -26.97 15.46
N LYS A 264 5.43 -28.09 15.37
CA LYS A 264 6.01 -29.44 15.17
C LYS A 264 6.70 -29.59 13.82
N ILE A 265 6.23 -28.88 12.76
CA ILE A 265 6.90 -28.90 11.45
C ILE A 265 8.31 -28.33 11.54
N MET A 266 8.51 -27.32 12.38
CA MET A 266 9.85 -26.75 12.62
C MET A 266 10.83 -27.73 13.26
N ASP A 267 10.35 -28.83 13.86
CA ASP A 267 11.18 -29.90 14.44
C ASP A 267 11.44 -31.08 13.48
N GLU A 268 10.81 -31.08 12.31
CA GLU A 268 10.98 -32.16 11.33
C GLU A 268 12.39 -32.20 10.75
N LYS A 269 13.29 -32.97 11.30
CA LYS A 269 14.69 -33.10 10.86
C LYS A 269 14.81 -33.40 9.36
N ASN A 270 13.94 -34.27 8.82
CA ASN A 270 13.96 -34.61 7.40
C ASN A 270 13.58 -33.44 6.49
N LEU A 271 12.70 -32.56 6.97
CA LEU A 271 12.34 -31.35 6.26
C LEU A 271 13.52 -30.38 6.23
N ILE A 272 14.12 -30.11 7.40
CA ILE A 272 15.24 -29.18 7.57
C ILE A 272 16.47 -29.64 6.75
N ILE A 273 16.83 -30.91 6.79
CA ILE A 273 17.95 -31.43 6.00
C ILE A 273 17.70 -31.37 4.50
N SER A 274 16.43 -31.45 4.09
CA SER A 274 16.06 -31.41 2.68
C SER A 274 15.92 -29.97 2.15
N VAL A 275 15.97 -28.94 3.01
CA VAL A 275 16.05 -27.53 2.59
C VAL A 275 17.36 -27.33 1.81
N GLY A 276 17.27 -26.68 0.64
CA GLY A 276 18.43 -26.55 -0.26
C GLY A 276 18.57 -27.67 -1.31
N ILE A 277 17.90 -28.81 -1.11
CA ILE A 277 17.85 -29.90 -2.09
C ILE A 277 16.47 -29.98 -2.74
N ASN A 278 15.41 -29.67 -1.98
CA ASN A 278 14.03 -29.79 -2.43
C ASN A 278 13.25 -28.49 -2.23
N TYR A 279 12.87 -27.90 -3.34
CA TYR A 279 12.10 -26.64 -3.39
C TYR A 279 10.80 -26.67 -2.56
N LEU A 280 10.08 -27.80 -2.53
CA LEU A 280 8.88 -27.92 -1.69
C LEU A 280 9.18 -27.81 -0.20
N CYS A 281 10.32 -28.32 0.26
CA CYS A 281 10.73 -28.21 1.67
C CYS A 281 11.03 -26.76 2.05
N GLU A 282 11.64 -26.00 1.15
CA GLU A 282 11.90 -24.58 1.34
C GLU A 282 10.59 -23.80 1.50
N ILE A 283 9.63 -24.04 0.58
CA ILE A 283 8.32 -23.37 0.61
C ILE A 283 7.56 -23.75 1.88
N ILE A 284 7.53 -25.04 2.25
CA ILE A 284 6.84 -25.51 3.46
C ILE A 284 7.40 -24.77 4.68
N LEU A 285 8.72 -24.69 4.82
CA LEU A 285 9.36 -24.04 5.97
C LEU A 285 9.08 -22.52 5.97
N ALA A 286 9.21 -21.87 4.81
CA ALA A 286 8.96 -20.45 4.69
C ALA A 286 7.51 -20.07 5.05
N TYR A 287 6.51 -20.82 4.54
CA TYR A 287 5.11 -20.60 4.89
C TYR A 287 4.80 -20.99 6.35
N THR A 288 5.46 -21.99 6.90
CA THR A 288 5.30 -22.33 8.33
C THR A 288 5.72 -21.16 9.20
N ILE A 289 6.89 -20.57 8.95
CA ILE A 289 7.38 -19.39 9.68
C ILE A 289 6.37 -18.22 9.53
N LYS A 290 5.99 -17.92 8.29
CA LYS A 290 5.05 -16.83 7.98
C LYS A 290 3.72 -17.01 8.70
N ASN A 291 3.08 -18.16 8.55
CA ASN A 291 1.74 -18.38 9.09
C ASN A 291 1.74 -18.47 10.61
N THR A 292 2.76 -19.11 11.22
CA THR A 292 2.89 -19.10 12.68
C THR A 292 2.99 -17.66 13.19
N THR A 293 3.79 -16.81 12.53
CA THR A 293 3.91 -15.40 12.88
C THR A 293 2.57 -14.67 12.79
N GLU A 294 1.80 -14.85 11.71
CA GLU A 294 0.49 -14.21 11.55
C GLU A 294 -0.52 -14.68 12.62
N PHE A 295 -0.51 -15.96 13.00
CA PHE A 295 -1.32 -16.45 14.12
C PHE A 295 -0.90 -15.87 15.47
N ILE A 296 0.40 -15.67 15.71
CA ILE A 296 0.91 -15.02 16.92
C ILE A 296 0.48 -13.55 16.98
N LEU A 297 0.59 -12.82 15.86
CA LEU A 297 0.14 -11.43 15.78
C LEU A 297 -1.37 -11.30 15.98
N PHE A 298 -2.15 -12.20 15.40
CA PHE A 298 -3.57 -12.29 15.63
C PHE A 298 -3.89 -12.56 17.12
N TYR A 299 -3.19 -13.49 17.75
CA TYR A 299 -3.35 -13.77 19.17
C TYR A 299 -3.03 -12.55 20.05
N ASP A 300 -1.98 -11.78 19.74
CA ASP A 300 -1.63 -10.55 20.46
C ASP A 300 -2.71 -9.46 20.27
N GLU A 301 -3.23 -9.27 19.06
CA GLU A 301 -4.30 -8.32 18.76
C GLU A 301 -5.58 -8.63 19.58
N TYR A 302 -5.89 -9.91 19.71
CA TYR A 302 -7.11 -10.39 20.40
C TYR A 302 -6.84 -10.98 21.78
N ASN A 303 -5.70 -10.71 22.40
CA ASN A 303 -5.26 -11.29 23.67
C ASN A 303 -6.28 -11.05 24.81
N LYS A 304 -6.98 -9.90 24.81
CA LYS A 304 -8.07 -9.60 25.76
C LYS A 304 -9.14 -10.71 25.81
N TYR A 305 -9.37 -11.42 24.71
CA TYR A 305 -10.39 -12.47 24.57
C TYR A 305 -9.81 -13.88 24.56
N LEU A 306 -8.61 -14.06 23.99
CA LEU A 306 -7.99 -15.33 23.70
C LEU A 306 -6.86 -15.73 24.67
N SER A 307 -6.60 -14.93 25.71
CA SER A 307 -5.48 -15.17 26.65
C SER A 307 -5.44 -16.61 27.19
N ASN A 308 -4.30 -17.28 26.99
CA ASN A 308 -4.08 -18.66 27.43
C ASN A 308 -2.60 -18.97 27.63
N ASN A 309 -2.23 -19.41 28.84
CA ASN A 309 -0.84 -19.71 29.19
C ASN A 309 -0.19 -20.79 28.33
N GLU A 310 -0.96 -21.75 27.80
CA GLU A 310 -0.40 -22.80 26.95
C GLU A 310 -0.04 -22.27 25.59
N ILE A 311 -0.81 -21.32 25.04
CA ILE A 311 -0.48 -20.61 23.79
C ILE A 311 0.78 -19.77 23.98
N ASP A 312 0.91 -19.07 25.11
CA ASP A 312 2.11 -18.29 25.42
C ASP A 312 3.36 -19.18 25.44
N LEU A 313 3.29 -20.37 26.02
CA LEU A 313 4.41 -21.33 26.00
C LEU A 313 4.73 -21.82 24.57
N ILE A 314 3.74 -22.02 23.73
CA ILE A 314 3.96 -22.42 22.33
C ILE A 314 4.67 -21.28 21.57
N ILE A 315 4.27 -20.02 21.81
CA ILE A 315 4.90 -18.83 21.21
C ILE A 315 6.36 -18.71 21.64
N ILE A 316 6.65 -18.85 22.93
CA ILE A 316 8.02 -18.83 23.46
C ILE A 316 8.87 -19.94 22.83
N ASN A 317 8.33 -21.15 22.71
CA ASN A 317 9.04 -22.25 22.05
C ASN A 317 9.30 -21.95 20.56
N PHE A 318 8.34 -21.37 19.83
CA PHE A 318 8.54 -20.97 18.45
C PHE A 318 9.65 -19.91 18.31
N ILE A 319 9.64 -18.88 19.16
CA ILE A 319 10.69 -17.84 19.20
C ILE A 319 12.05 -18.48 19.44
N SER A 320 12.17 -19.37 20.45
CA SER A 320 13.43 -20.07 20.74
C SER A 320 13.92 -20.92 19.56
N LYS A 321 13.02 -21.51 18.77
CA LYS A 321 13.39 -22.22 17.54
C LYS A 321 13.90 -21.27 16.46
N LEU A 322 13.27 -20.11 16.28
CA LEU A 322 13.78 -19.08 15.36
C LEU A 322 15.17 -18.61 15.78
N GLU A 323 15.40 -18.37 17.07
CA GLU A 323 16.73 -18.01 17.60
C GLU A 323 17.79 -19.11 17.31
N ASN A 324 17.44 -20.37 17.53
CA ASN A 324 18.31 -21.49 17.25
C ASN A 324 18.62 -21.69 15.77
N PHE A 325 17.72 -21.28 14.87
CA PHE A 325 17.95 -21.34 13.43
C PHE A 325 19.13 -20.47 13.01
N ILE A 326 19.25 -19.24 13.54
CA ILE A 326 20.41 -18.37 13.28
C ILE A 326 21.68 -18.94 13.88
N ASN A 327 21.63 -19.34 15.14
CA ASN A 327 22.81 -19.87 15.84
C ASN A 327 23.37 -21.11 15.15
N ASN A 328 22.51 -21.98 14.63
CA ASN A 328 22.89 -23.17 13.92
C ASN A 328 23.46 -22.91 12.52
N GLU A 329 23.00 -21.87 11.81
CA GLU A 329 23.57 -21.47 10.52
C GLU A 329 25.02 -21.01 10.68
N THR A 330 25.32 -20.28 11.75
CA THR A 330 26.69 -19.84 12.05
C THR A 330 27.59 -20.98 12.55
N THR A 331 27.04 -21.97 13.24
CA THR A 331 27.79 -23.04 13.87
C THR A 331 27.84 -24.36 13.09
N LEU A 332 26.78 -24.70 12.33
CA LEU A 332 26.65 -26.03 11.69
C LEU A 332 26.75 -26.01 10.16
N LYS A 333 27.02 -24.88 9.50
CA LYS A 333 27.09 -24.75 8.02
C LYS A 333 25.84 -25.29 7.31
N VAL A 334 24.68 -25.22 7.91
CA VAL A 334 23.41 -25.48 7.23
C VAL A 334 23.13 -24.31 6.28
N ASN A 335 23.34 -24.53 4.99
CA ASN A 335 23.07 -23.55 3.98
C ASN A 335 21.53 -23.43 3.81
N LEU A 336 20.89 -22.59 4.63
CA LEU A 336 19.51 -22.20 4.40
C LEU A 336 19.43 -21.47 3.06
N THR A 337 18.42 -21.79 2.27
CA THR A 337 18.20 -21.11 1.01
C THR A 337 17.74 -19.66 1.24
N TRP A 338 17.95 -18.83 0.26
CA TRP A 338 17.58 -17.40 0.35
C TRP A 338 16.09 -17.20 0.65
N ARG A 339 15.20 -18.09 0.16
CA ARG A 339 13.75 -18.02 0.43
C ARG A 339 13.40 -18.18 1.90
N VAL A 340 14.01 -19.15 2.53
CA VAL A 340 13.84 -19.39 3.97
C VAL A 340 14.43 -18.23 4.78
N LYS A 341 15.57 -17.70 4.37
CA LYS A 341 16.20 -16.52 4.99
C LYS A 341 15.32 -15.28 4.87
N VAL A 342 14.70 -15.04 3.69
CA VAL A 342 13.75 -13.94 3.50
C VAL A 342 12.54 -14.08 4.44
N ALA A 343 11.91 -15.26 4.46
CA ALA A 343 10.78 -15.51 5.35
C ALA A 343 11.17 -15.34 6.83
N TYR A 344 12.36 -15.79 7.19
CA TYR A 344 12.91 -15.63 8.52
C TYR A 344 13.05 -14.14 8.90
N VAL A 345 13.79 -13.35 8.10
CA VAL A 345 14.06 -11.93 8.35
C VAL A 345 12.77 -11.14 8.47
N GLU A 346 11.84 -11.34 7.54
CA GLU A 346 10.57 -10.61 7.53
C GLU A 346 9.74 -10.88 8.79
N ASN A 347 9.66 -12.15 9.19
CA ASN A 347 8.76 -12.54 10.27
C ASN A 347 9.37 -12.31 11.65
N ILE A 348 10.68 -12.41 11.80
CA ILE A 348 11.34 -12.08 13.07
C ILE A 348 11.23 -10.57 13.38
N CYS A 349 11.26 -9.72 12.36
CA CYS A 349 11.02 -8.28 12.53
C CYS A 349 9.60 -7.99 13.03
N LYS A 350 8.60 -8.71 12.52
CA LYS A 350 7.21 -8.60 13.00
C LYS A 350 7.06 -9.04 14.45
N LEU A 351 7.84 -10.03 14.88
CA LEU A 351 7.80 -10.57 16.24
C LEU A 351 8.72 -9.83 17.23
N LYS A 352 9.33 -8.70 16.85
CA LYS A 352 10.27 -7.96 17.70
C LYS A 352 9.77 -7.77 19.13
N LYS A 353 8.52 -7.35 19.31
CA LYS A 353 7.91 -7.13 20.64
C LYS A 353 8.00 -8.37 21.53
N PHE A 354 7.70 -9.54 20.97
CA PHE A 354 7.75 -10.82 21.70
C PHE A 354 9.18 -11.23 22.01
N ILE A 355 10.10 -11.02 21.05
CA ILE A 355 11.51 -11.35 21.19
C ILE A 355 12.17 -10.45 22.24
N ASP A 356 11.90 -9.14 22.22
CA ASP A 356 12.42 -8.19 23.22
C ASP A 356 11.93 -8.52 24.63
N ASN A 357 10.70 -9.03 24.78
CA ASN A 357 10.18 -9.47 26.07
C ASN A 357 10.84 -10.77 26.57
N HIS A 358 11.22 -11.65 25.67
CA HIS A 358 11.85 -12.94 26.01
C HIS A 358 13.37 -12.84 26.13
N ASN A 359 14.02 -12.15 25.18
CA ASN A 359 15.47 -11.99 25.11
C ASN A 359 15.86 -10.59 24.56
N PRO A 360 15.91 -9.56 25.42
CA PRO A 360 16.13 -8.16 24.99
C PRO A 360 17.47 -7.93 24.27
N LYS A 361 18.45 -8.81 24.46
CA LYS A 361 19.77 -8.69 23.83
C LYS A 361 19.81 -9.25 22.41
N TYR A 362 18.85 -10.08 22.03
CA TYR A 362 18.89 -10.85 20.81
C TYR A 362 19.01 -9.98 19.55
N PHE A 363 18.17 -8.94 19.40
CA PHE A 363 18.25 -8.02 18.27
C PHE A 363 19.56 -7.25 18.23
N ASN A 364 20.06 -6.80 19.36
CA ASN A 364 21.24 -5.94 19.43
C ASN A 364 22.54 -6.69 19.15
N GLU A 365 22.67 -7.93 19.61
CA GLU A 365 23.93 -8.67 19.59
C GLU A 365 24.02 -9.68 18.43
N TYR A 366 22.97 -10.42 18.17
CA TYR A 366 23.03 -11.53 17.19
C TYR A 366 22.38 -11.17 15.86
N TYR A 367 21.17 -10.65 15.91
CA TYR A 367 20.38 -10.45 14.70
C TYR A 367 20.90 -9.29 13.85
N SER A 368 21.31 -8.21 14.49
CA SER A 368 21.95 -7.08 13.83
C SER A 368 23.24 -7.47 13.12
N GLN A 369 24.09 -8.32 13.73
CA GLN A 369 25.32 -8.83 13.11
C GLN A 369 25.03 -9.73 11.92
N PHE A 370 24.03 -10.60 12.02
CA PHE A 370 23.59 -11.45 10.92
C PHE A 370 23.13 -10.60 9.71
N CYS A 371 22.28 -9.59 9.92
CA CYS A 371 21.82 -8.70 8.85
C CYS A 371 22.98 -7.89 8.23
N GLU A 372 23.90 -7.40 9.04
CA GLU A 372 25.08 -6.67 8.57
C GLU A 372 25.97 -7.56 7.69
N SER A 373 26.18 -8.81 8.05
CA SER A 373 26.93 -9.76 7.24
C SER A 373 26.31 -10.02 5.86
N ILE A 374 24.98 -10.05 5.80
CA ILE A 374 24.24 -10.19 4.54
C ILE A 374 24.34 -8.94 3.68
N LEU A 375 24.14 -7.77 4.26
CA LEU A 375 24.19 -6.50 3.53
C LEU A 375 25.57 -6.22 2.93
N ASN A 376 26.64 -6.59 3.64
CA ASN A 376 28.02 -6.43 3.20
C ASN A 376 28.51 -7.56 2.30
N GLY A 377 27.78 -8.67 2.19
CA GLY A 377 28.17 -9.82 1.35
C GLY A 377 28.03 -9.55 -0.14
N ASN A 378 29.07 -9.90 -0.93
CA ASN A 378 29.11 -9.64 -2.38
C ASN A 378 28.29 -10.62 -3.23
N ASN A 379 28.05 -11.84 -2.76
CA ASN A 379 27.39 -12.92 -3.50
C ASN A 379 26.08 -13.36 -2.83
N ILE A 380 25.29 -12.39 -2.35
CA ILE A 380 24.03 -12.66 -1.67
C ILE A 380 22.87 -12.23 -2.57
N GLU A 381 21.82 -13.04 -2.62
CA GLU A 381 20.64 -12.78 -3.42
C GLU A 381 20.04 -11.40 -3.11
N PRO A 382 19.71 -10.63 -4.16
CA PRO A 382 19.15 -9.28 -4.01
C PRO A 382 17.92 -9.22 -3.12
N ASP A 383 17.04 -10.21 -3.21
CA ASP A 383 15.78 -10.25 -2.44
C ASP A 383 16.02 -10.27 -0.93
N LEU A 384 17.08 -10.96 -0.49
CA LEU A 384 17.43 -10.99 0.93
C LEU A 384 17.96 -9.63 1.42
N LYS A 385 18.77 -8.95 0.62
CA LYS A 385 19.20 -7.57 0.93
C LYS A 385 18.01 -6.60 0.96
N ILE A 386 17.10 -6.74 0.00
CA ILE A 386 15.90 -5.91 -0.10
C ILE A 386 15.00 -6.06 1.14
N ILE A 387 14.76 -7.29 1.61
CA ILE A 387 13.89 -7.48 2.78
C ILE A 387 14.53 -6.93 4.07
N ILE A 388 15.86 -7.03 4.20
CA ILE A 388 16.58 -6.41 5.31
C ILE A 388 16.44 -4.88 5.25
N LEU A 389 16.62 -4.26 4.07
CA LEU A 389 16.47 -2.81 3.90
C LEU A 389 15.04 -2.34 4.19
N LYS A 390 14.03 -3.12 3.82
CA LYS A 390 12.63 -2.81 4.14
C LYS A 390 12.35 -2.77 5.65
N ASN A 391 13.09 -3.55 6.44
CA ASN A 391 12.92 -3.67 7.88
C ASN A 391 14.06 -3.00 8.68
N ILE A 392 14.81 -2.11 8.06
CA ILE A 392 16.03 -1.52 8.62
C ILE A 392 15.80 -0.80 9.96
N GLU A 393 14.63 -0.20 10.16
CA GLU A 393 14.25 0.51 11.38
C GLU A 393 14.24 -0.40 12.61
N VAL A 394 13.89 -1.66 12.40
CA VAL A 394 13.84 -2.69 13.44
C VAL A 394 15.23 -3.21 13.75
N LEU A 395 16.11 -3.26 12.73
CA LEU A 395 17.39 -3.94 12.76
C LEU A 395 18.55 -3.09 13.26
N VAL A 396 18.44 -1.78 13.10
CA VAL A 396 19.53 -0.87 13.41
C VAL A 396 19.22 -0.09 14.67
N PRO A 397 19.90 -0.38 15.78
CA PRO A 397 19.62 0.22 17.07
C PRO A 397 20.09 1.67 17.19
N THR A 398 21.06 2.10 16.37
CA THR A 398 21.64 3.43 16.42
C THR A 398 21.91 4.00 15.04
N ILE A 399 21.79 5.33 14.90
CA ILE A 399 22.09 6.06 13.66
C ILE A 399 23.54 5.85 13.22
N ASN A 400 24.50 5.81 14.13
CA ASN A 400 25.92 5.61 13.79
C ASN A 400 26.17 4.26 13.11
N LYS A 401 25.53 3.19 13.60
CA LYS A 401 25.64 1.88 12.98
C LYS A 401 24.99 1.86 11.59
N PHE A 402 23.88 2.55 11.43
CA PHE A 402 23.22 2.74 10.16
C PHE A 402 24.13 3.42 9.12
N ILE A 403 24.82 4.50 9.50
CA ILE A 403 25.75 5.21 8.63
C ILE A 403 26.88 4.32 8.16
N GLN A 404 27.44 3.48 9.04
CA GLN A 404 28.52 2.53 8.66
C GLN A 404 28.02 1.53 7.61
N ILE A 405 26.84 0.94 7.82
CA ILE A 405 26.24 -0.01 6.88
C ILE A 405 25.99 0.68 5.52
N PHE A 406 25.44 1.88 5.53
CA PHE A 406 25.11 2.62 4.32
C PHE A 406 26.33 3.02 3.50
N ASN A 407 27.40 3.46 4.15
CA ASN A 407 28.67 3.76 3.47
C ASN A 407 29.14 2.55 2.65
N ASN A 408 29.15 1.36 3.27
CA ASN A 408 29.59 0.14 2.60
C ASN A 408 28.71 -0.22 1.40
N ILE A 409 27.38 -0.14 1.56
CA ILE A 409 26.45 -0.51 0.49
C ILE A 409 26.53 0.48 -0.68
N ILE A 410 26.53 1.79 -0.44
CA ILE A 410 26.59 2.81 -1.50
C ILE A 410 27.87 2.70 -2.31
N MET A 411 29.00 2.34 -1.69
CA MET A 411 30.27 2.18 -2.37
C MET A 411 30.33 0.93 -3.25
N LEU A 412 29.73 -0.18 -2.82
CA LEU A 412 29.91 -1.50 -3.42
C LEU A 412 28.73 -1.93 -4.32
N GLU A 413 27.52 -1.47 -4.03
CA GLU A 413 26.33 -1.96 -4.69
C GLU A 413 26.05 -1.29 -6.04
N ARG A 414 25.67 -2.09 -7.04
CA ARG A 414 25.29 -1.62 -8.39
C ARG A 414 23.88 -2.04 -8.79
N ASN A 415 23.26 -2.93 -8.03
CA ASN A 415 21.90 -3.39 -8.33
C ASN A 415 20.88 -2.29 -8.05
N LYS A 416 20.16 -1.87 -9.11
CA LYS A 416 19.16 -0.80 -9.04
C LYS A 416 18.04 -1.07 -8.02
N TYR A 417 17.62 -2.32 -7.87
CA TYR A 417 16.54 -2.68 -6.94
C TYR A 417 17.00 -2.57 -5.48
N ILE A 418 18.24 -2.95 -5.19
CA ILE A 418 18.84 -2.77 -3.86
C ILE A 418 19.00 -1.28 -3.56
N LEU A 419 19.54 -0.50 -4.50
CA LEU A 419 19.71 0.96 -4.34
C LEU A 419 18.37 1.70 -4.18
N SER A 420 17.32 1.26 -4.88
CA SER A 420 15.96 1.83 -4.72
C SER A 420 15.41 1.56 -3.31
N ASN A 421 15.56 0.34 -2.79
CA ASN A 421 15.14 0.03 -1.42
C ASN A 421 16.04 0.70 -0.37
N LEU A 422 17.33 0.87 -0.65
CA LEU A 422 18.24 1.66 0.18
C LEU A 422 17.76 3.11 0.28
N SER A 423 17.29 3.68 -0.82
CA SER A 423 16.73 5.05 -0.86
C SER A 423 15.50 5.19 0.03
N ILE A 424 14.60 4.20 0.01
CA ILE A 424 13.44 4.15 0.91
C ILE A 424 13.87 3.99 2.37
N ALA A 425 14.81 3.08 2.64
CA ALA A 425 15.34 2.82 3.96
C ALA A 425 15.98 4.07 4.58
N LEU A 426 16.74 4.83 3.79
CA LEU A 426 17.36 6.09 4.21
C LEU A 426 16.31 7.10 4.71
N ASN A 427 15.23 7.27 3.95
CA ASN A 427 14.15 8.17 4.32
C ASN A 427 13.37 7.68 5.56
N LYS A 428 13.15 6.39 5.72
CA LYS A 428 12.54 5.82 6.93
C LYS A 428 13.37 6.12 8.17
N ILE A 429 14.69 5.97 8.10
CA ILE A 429 15.59 6.28 9.22
C ILE A 429 15.61 7.78 9.50
N LEU A 430 15.65 8.62 8.47
CA LEU A 430 15.58 10.07 8.64
C LEU A 430 14.31 10.49 9.41
N ASN A 431 13.21 9.80 9.22
CA ASN A 431 11.92 10.08 9.84
C ASN A 431 11.64 9.26 11.11
N ASN A 432 12.59 8.48 11.63
CA ASN A 432 12.39 7.67 12.81
C ASN A 432 12.73 8.44 14.10
N LYS A 433 11.68 8.81 14.86
CA LYS A 433 11.78 9.57 16.12
C LYS A 433 12.72 8.93 17.16
N THR A 434 12.62 7.60 17.32
CA THR A 434 13.36 6.89 18.37
C THR A 434 14.89 6.95 18.19
N LEU A 435 15.34 7.09 16.94
CA LEU A 435 16.76 7.21 16.61
C LEU A 435 17.36 8.57 17.06
N TYR A 436 16.54 9.59 17.12
CA TYR A 436 16.96 10.93 17.58
C TYR A 436 16.94 11.05 19.10
N GLU A 437 16.02 10.37 19.77
CA GLU A 437 15.90 10.39 21.24
C GLU A 437 17.06 9.64 21.94
N SER A 438 17.66 8.65 21.27
CA SER A 438 18.70 7.79 21.85
C SER A 438 20.13 8.37 21.77
N ASN A 439 20.35 9.47 21.06
CA ASN A 439 21.69 10.05 20.87
C ASN A 439 21.95 11.29 21.72
N ASN A 440 23.05 11.27 22.47
CA ASN A 440 23.58 12.47 23.11
C ASN A 440 23.95 13.47 22.01
N ASN A 441 23.46 14.70 22.14
CA ASN A 441 23.37 15.77 21.12
C ASN A 441 24.68 16.24 20.44
N GLU A 442 25.85 15.77 20.83
CA GLU A 442 27.13 16.33 20.34
C GLU A 442 27.50 16.00 18.90
N ASN A 443 26.94 14.92 18.32
CA ASN A 443 27.28 14.45 16.95
C ASN A 443 26.14 14.53 15.94
N LEU A 444 24.96 15.03 16.31
CA LEU A 444 23.77 14.94 15.44
C LEU A 444 23.95 15.75 14.15
N ASN A 445 24.60 16.90 14.21
CA ASN A 445 24.89 17.74 13.04
C ASN A 445 25.79 17.03 12.02
N LEU A 446 26.78 16.27 12.49
CA LEU A 446 27.66 15.48 11.62
C LEU A 446 26.88 14.35 10.94
N ILE A 447 26.05 13.67 11.70
CA ILE A 447 25.17 12.60 11.26
C ILE A 447 24.21 13.08 10.15
N ILE A 448 23.57 14.23 10.37
CA ILE A 448 22.68 14.86 9.40
C ILE A 448 23.43 15.17 8.10
N GLY A 449 24.63 15.76 8.22
CA GLY A 449 25.47 16.05 7.07
C GLY A 449 25.81 14.81 6.24
N GLN A 450 26.14 13.70 6.90
CA GLN A 450 26.41 12.42 6.23
C GLN A 450 25.16 11.83 5.57
N ILE A 451 24.01 11.88 6.21
CA ILE A 451 22.74 11.42 5.62
C ILE A 451 22.43 12.21 4.34
N PHE A 452 22.56 13.53 4.36
CA PHE A 452 22.33 14.34 3.15
C PHE A 452 23.39 14.13 2.07
N GLN A 453 24.62 13.78 2.44
CA GLN A 453 25.63 13.34 1.47
C GLN A 453 25.20 12.04 0.77
N PHE A 454 24.63 11.07 1.49
CA PHE A 454 24.06 9.86 0.88
C PHE A 454 22.89 10.17 -0.04
N ILE A 455 21.97 11.05 0.39
CA ILE A 455 20.85 11.50 -0.43
C ILE A 455 21.37 12.13 -1.74
N ASN A 456 22.36 12.99 -1.66
CA ASN A 456 22.96 13.62 -2.84
C ASN A 456 23.62 12.59 -3.77
N ASN A 457 24.35 11.62 -3.24
CA ASN A 457 24.95 10.55 -4.03
C ASN A 457 23.89 9.72 -4.77
N LEU A 458 22.81 9.33 -4.10
CA LEU A 458 21.72 8.59 -4.71
C LEU A 458 20.90 9.42 -5.70
N THR A 459 20.76 10.73 -5.47
CA THR A 459 20.11 11.66 -6.41
C THR A 459 20.91 11.81 -7.70
N ASN A 460 22.24 11.68 -7.64
CA ASN A 460 23.12 11.70 -8.80
C ASN A 460 23.23 10.35 -9.52
N ASN A 461 22.58 9.29 -9.03
CA ASN A 461 22.58 7.99 -9.69
C ASN A 461 21.94 8.08 -11.08
N ASP A 462 22.51 7.37 -12.08
CA ASP A 462 21.99 7.41 -13.45
C ASP A 462 20.62 6.72 -13.59
N ASN A 463 20.28 5.80 -12.68
CA ASN A 463 19.03 5.06 -12.74
C ASN A 463 17.84 5.89 -12.25
N PHE A 464 16.83 6.04 -13.12
CA PHE A 464 15.60 6.77 -12.82
C PHE A 464 14.86 6.21 -11.61
N GLU A 465 14.75 4.88 -11.47
CA GLU A 465 14.00 4.24 -10.39
C GLU A 465 14.60 4.57 -9.02
N VAL A 466 15.92 4.56 -8.90
CA VAL A 466 16.63 4.93 -7.65
C VAL A 466 16.29 6.37 -7.26
N LYS A 467 16.39 7.32 -8.21
CA LYS A 467 16.02 8.73 -7.98
C LYS A 467 14.56 8.88 -7.59
N TYR A 468 13.67 8.20 -8.32
CA TYR A 468 12.25 8.29 -8.08
C TYR A 468 11.89 7.79 -6.69
N GLN A 469 12.38 6.62 -6.28
CA GLN A 469 12.12 6.07 -4.96
C GLN A 469 12.70 6.93 -3.83
N LEU A 470 13.91 7.44 -4.00
CA LEU A 470 14.53 8.36 -3.03
C LEU A 470 13.65 9.60 -2.80
N LEU A 471 13.31 10.28 -3.89
CA LEU A 471 12.65 11.58 -3.81
C LEU A 471 11.14 11.45 -3.54
N SER A 472 10.50 10.37 -4.00
CA SER A 472 9.09 10.11 -3.69
C SER A 472 8.86 9.67 -2.26
N SER A 473 9.83 9.04 -1.61
CA SER A 473 9.73 8.63 -0.20
C SER A 473 10.22 9.71 0.78
N PHE A 474 10.87 10.80 0.30
CA PHE A 474 11.37 11.87 1.16
C PHE A 474 10.21 12.61 1.85
N GLU A 475 10.30 12.83 3.17
CA GLU A 475 9.29 13.50 3.99
C GLU A 475 9.96 14.49 4.96
N PHE A 476 9.16 15.41 5.52
CA PHE A 476 9.61 16.41 6.49
C PHE A 476 9.25 16.05 7.93
N SER A 477 8.84 14.81 8.23
CA SER A 477 8.40 14.38 9.57
C SER A 477 9.47 14.58 10.63
N PHE A 478 10.75 14.48 10.24
CA PHE A 478 11.90 14.74 11.12
C PHE A 478 11.87 16.13 11.77
N PHE A 479 11.28 17.11 11.08
CA PHE A 479 11.18 18.47 11.60
C PHE A 479 10.38 18.54 12.92
N ASN A 480 9.40 17.67 13.08
CA ASN A 480 8.55 17.62 14.26
C ASN A 480 9.21 16.86 15.44
N TYR A 481 10.19 16.00 15.16
CA TYR A 481 10.82 15.15 16.17
C TYR A 481 12.03 15.79 16.83
N MET A 482 12.62 16.79 16.21
CA MET A 482 13.77 17.48 16.77
C MET A 482 13.33 18.52 17.80
N GLU A 483 13.99 18.55 18.94
CA GLU A 483 13.76 19.56 19.97
C GLU A 483 14.59 20.82 19.73
N ASN A 484 15.82 20.63 19.24
CA ASN A 484 16.78 21.71 19.07
C ASN A 484 16.54 22.50 17.76
N ASP A 485 16.34 23.82 17.89
CA ASP A 485 16.09 24.71 16.77
C ASP A 485 17.27 24.78 15.78
N ASN A 486 18.52 24.58 16.23
CA ASN A 486 19.68 24.58 15.34
C ASN A 486 19.67 23.40 14.38
N GLU A 487 19.31 22.23 14.87
CA GLU A 487 19.20 21.01 14.11
C GLU A 487 18.04 21.11 13.10
N LYS A 488 16.91 21.67 13.51
CA LYS A 488 15.79 21.96 12.63
C LYS A 488 16.18 22.87 11.47
N ILE A 489 16.91 23.96 11.77
CA ILE A 489 17.37 24.92 10.77
C ILE A 489 18.34 24.25 9.79
N LEU A 490 19.30 23.46 10.31
CA LEU A 490 20.28 22.76 9.48
C LEU A 490 19.61 21.77 8.54
N LEU A 491 18.75 20.90 9.06
CA LEU A 491 18.00 19.90 8.28
C LEU A 491 17.12 20.54 7.23
N LEU A 492 16.41 21.60 7.58
CA LEU A 492 15.57 22.31 6.65
C LEU A 492 16.41 22.96 5.55
N ASN A 493 17.57 23.54 5.90
CA ASN A 493 18.47 24.12 4.93
C ASN A 493 19.02 23.09 3.93
N GLU A 494 19.48 21.94 4.41
CA GLU A 494 19.94 20.85 3.54
C GLU A 494 18.80 20.29 2.67
N SER A 495 17.60 20.18 3.21
CA SER A 495 16.41 19.81 2.44
C SER A 495 16.12 20.81 1.32
N MET A 496 16.21 22.12 1.59
CA MET A 496 16.00 23.15 0.57
C MET A 496 17.08 23.09 -0.52
N LYS A 497 18.33 22.84 -0.18
CA LYS A 497 19.41 22.63 -1.17
C LYS A 497 19.10 21.42 -2.07
N LEU A 498 18.65 20.31 -1.50
CA LEU A 498 18.21 19.14 -2.27
C LEU A 498 17.08 19.48 -3.25
N TYR A 499 16.07 20.19 -2.78
CA TYR A 499 14.94 20.61 -3.64
C TYR A 499 15.41 21.52 -4.77
N ILE A 500 16.25 22.53 -4.48
CA ILE A 500 16.82 23.42 -5.49
C ILE A 500 17.58 22.61 -6.54
N TYR A 501 18.42 21.67 -6.12
CA TYR A 501 19.13 20.78 -7.02
C TYR A 501 18.19 19.99 -7.94
N VAL A 502 17.15 19.37 -7.37
CA VAL A 502 16.17 18.57 -8.13
C VAL A 502 15.44 19.44 -9.16
N PHE A 503 14.97 20.62 -8.78
CA PHE A 503 14.23 21.50 -9.68
C PHE A 503 15.11 22.09 -10.79
N GLN A 504 16.42 22.22 -10.57
CA GLN A 504 17.36 22.69 -11.57
C GLN A 504 17.86 21.60 -12.52
N LYS A 505 18.06 20.38 -12.03
CA LYS A 505 18.77 19.32 -12.76
C LYS A 505 17.90 18.16 -13.23
N ILE A 506 16.81 17.85 -12.54
CA ILE A 506 15.96 16.71 -12.88
C ILE A 506 14.83 17.15 -13.80
N ASN A 507 14.82 16.58 -15.02
CA ASN A 507 13.81 16.92 -16.04
C ASN A 507 12.45 16.24 -15.85
N GLU A 508 12.39 15.18 -15.10
CA GLU A 508 11.18 14.38 -14.86
C GLU A 508 10.18 15.16 -13.99
N TRP A 509 9.17 15.71 -14.61
CA TRP A 509 8.19 16.57 -13.96
C TRP A 509 7.43 15.87 -12.83
N ARG A 510 7.21 14.53 -12.91
CA ARG A 510 6.52 13.76 -11.87
C ARG A 510 7.28 13.75 -10.55
N ILE A 511 8.60 13.65 -10.59
CA ILE A 511 9.47 13.74 -9.40
C ILE A 511 9.35 15.13 -8.80
N ARG A 512 9.49 16.19 -9.62
CA ARG A 512 9.40 17.58 -9.14
C ARG A 512 8.03 17.88 -8.56
N TYR A 513 6.94 17.39 -9.19
CA TYR A 513 5.58 17.56 -8.68
C TYR A 513 5.37 16.86 -7.34
N ASN A 514 5.84 15.64 -7.19
CA ASN A 514 5.73 14.90 -5.92
C ASN A 514 6.45 15.64 -4.78
N LEU A 515 7.68 16.08 -5.02
CA LEU A 515 8.42 16.90 -4.05
C LEU A 515 7.71 18.22 -3.74
N PHE A 516 7.18 18.89 -4.76
CA PHE A 516 6.40 20.11 -4.58
C PHE A 516 5.20 19.89 -3.66
N GLU A 517 4.40 18.83 -3.86
CA GLU A 517 3.26 18.50 -3.02
C GLU A 517 3.67 18.22 -1.56
N LYS A 518 4.78 17.55 -1.34
CA LYS A 518 5.32 17.32 0.01
C LYS A 518 5.75 18.62 0.69
N PHE A 519 6.41 19.50 -0.03
CA PHE A 519 6.76 20.81 0.48
C PHE A 519 5.54 21.68 0.76
N LYS A 520 4.54 21.66 -0.14
CA LYS A 520 3.26 22.33 0.02
C LYS A 520 2.54 21.86 1.29
N ASN A 521 2.45 20.54 1.50
CA ASN A 521 1.83 19.95 2.68
C ASN A 521 2.56 20.37 3.96
N PHE A 522 3.88 20.27 3.97
CA PHE A 522 4.72 20.67 5.11
C PHE A 522 4.52 22.15 5.50
N ILE A 523 4.55 23.06 4.53
CA ILE A 523 4.37 24.51 4.79
C ILE A 523 2.90 24.85 5.10
N SER A 524 1.93 24.07 4.64
CA SER A 524 0.51 24.31 4.91
C SER A 524 0.12 23.97 6.36
N GLU A 525 0.94 23.22 7.06
CA GLU A 525 0.75 22.97 8.50
C GLU A 525 1.05 24.23 9.30
N LYS A 526 0.08 24.65 10.12
CA LYS A 526 0.14 25.91 10.88
C LYS A 526 1.37 26.01 11.78
N ASP A 527 1.71 24.94 12.47
CA ASP A 527 2.80 24.93 13.44
C ASP A 527 4.17 25.02 12.73
N ASN A 528 4.30 24.35 11.58
CA ASN A 528 5.54 24.39 10.80
C ASN A 528 5.82 25.79 10.24
N ILE A 529 4.81 26.46 9.69
CA ILE A 529 4.97 27.80 9.14
C ILE A 529 5.30 28.82 10.26
N LEU A 530 4.65 28.72 11.40
CA LEU A 530 4.94 29.55 12.57
C LEU A 530 6.38 29.35 13.07
N LYS A 531 6.83 28.09 13.08
CA LYS A 531 8.19 27.76 13.51
C LYS A 531 9.24 28.31 12.55
N ILE A 532 9.04 28.19 11.25
CA ILE A 532 9.93 28.76 10.23
C ILE A 532 10.01 30.28 10.40
N PHE A 533 8.89 30.96 10.65
CA PHE A 533 8.88 32.39 10.90
C PHE A 533 9.58 32.76 12.22
N SER A 534 9.48 31.93 13.26
CA SER A 534 10.16 32.18 14.53
C SER A 534 11.70 32.16 14.39
N PHE A 535 12.25 31.38 13.47
CA PHE A 535 13.70 31.35 13.23
C PHE A 535 14.28 32.72 12.86
N TYR A 536 13.50 33.57 12.20
CA TYR A 536 13.96 34.93 11.91
C TYR A 536 14.17 35.78 13.14
N TYR A 537 13.41 35.57 14.21
CA TYR A 537 13.63 36.30 15.45
C TYR A 537 14.94 35.90 16.13
N LEU A 538 15.40 34.64 15.90
CA LEU A 538 16.67 34.17 16.41
C LEU A 538 17.87 34.92 15.83
N ILE A 539 17.74 35.53 14.64
CA ILE A 539 18.78 36.36 14.04
C ILE A 539 19.13 37.55 14.98
N LYS A 540 18.11 38.17 15.57
CA LYS A 540 18.31 39.33 16.45
C LYS A 540 18.96 39.00 17.79
N THR A 541 18.82 37.72 18.21
CA THR A 541 19.27 37.27 19.53
C THR A 541 20.59 36.52 19.52
N ASN A 542 21.00 35.98 18.34
CA ASN A 542 22.21 35.18 18.19
C ASN A 542 22.90 35.40 16.82
N PRO A 543 23.92 36.26 16.75
CA PRO A 543 24.63 36.61 15.50
C PRO A 543 25.31 35.40 14.80
N GLU A 544 25.74 34.39 15.56
CA GLU A 544 26.37 33.20 14.97
C GLU A 544 25.40 32.39 14.11
N LYS A 545 24.15 32.45 14.40
CA LYS A 545 23.08 31.76 13.65
C LYS A 545 22.57 32.56 12.46
N GLU A 546 22.87 33.83 12.40
CA GLU A 546 22.40 34.75 11.35
C GLU A 546 22.73 34.22 9.96
N LYS A 547 23.96 33.79 9.73
CA LYS A 547 24.40 33.29 8.43
C LYS A 547 23.59 32.05 7.94
N ILE A 548 23.36 31.07 8.80
CA ILE A 548 22.63 29.83 8.45
C ILE A 548 21.16 30.13 8.21
N ILE A 549 20.56 31.00 9.03
CA ILE A 549 19.15 31.38 8.88
C ILE A 549 18.94 32.20 7.61
N LEU A 550 19.85 33.14 7.30
CA LEU A 550 19.80 33.92 6.06
C LEU A 550 19.97 33.00 4.83
N GLU A 551 20.85 32.01 4.91
CA GLU A 551 20.99 30.99 3.87
C GLU A 551 19.70 30.21 3.67
N LEU A 552 19.06 29.73 4.74
CA LEU A 552 17.77 29.03 4.68
C LEU A 552 16.68 29.89 4.02
N ILE A 553 16.57 31.16 4.42
CA ILE A 553 15.60 32.10 3.84
C ILE A 553 15.86 32.28 2.34
N ASN A 554 17.11 32.44 1.94
CA ASN A 554 17.48 32.57 0.53
C ASN A 554 17.18 31.28 -0.24
N ASN A 555 17.44 30.12 0.34
CA ASN A 555 17.11 28.84 -0.30
C ASN A 555 15.59 28.64 -0.46
N ILE A 556 14.78 29.01 0.52
CA ILE A 556 13.33 29.00 0.37
C ILE A 556 12.86 29.92 -0.75
N ARG A 557 13.43 31.14 -0.85
CA ARG A 557 13.11 32.06 -1.95
C ARG A 557 13.50 31.51 -3.31
N ASN A 558 14.71 30.97 -3.44
CA ASN A 558 15.18 30.34 -4.65
C ASN A 558 14.26 29.18 -5.07
N LEU A 559 13.78 28.42 -4.12
CA LEU A 559 12.86 27.32 -4.38
C LEU A 559 11.52 27.83 -4.92
N PHE A 560 10.93 28.89 -4.33
CA PHE A 560 9.71 29.50 -4.89
C PHE A 560 9.92 30.02 -6.30
N HIS A 561 11.07 30.64 -6.58
CA HIS A 561 11.42 31.07 -7.93
C HIS A 561 11.42 29.88 -8.91
N LEU A 562 12.02 28.76 -8.54
CA LEU A 562 12.06 27.56 -9.37
C LEU A 562 10.66 26.97 -9.59
N PHE A 563 9.77 27.01 -8.59
CA PHE A 563 8.38 26.59 -8.75
C PHE A 563 7.62 27.45 -9.78
N PHE A 564 7.80 28.77 -9.75
CA PHE A 564 7.17 29.67 -10.71
C PHE A 564 7.70 29.51 -12.14
N LEU A 565 8.94 29.13 -12.30
CA LEU A 565 9.58 28.94 -13.60
C LEU A 565 9.56 27.47 -14.06
N ASP A 566 8.95 26.56 -13.30
CA ASP A 566 8.93 25.16 -13.67
C ASP A 566 8.27 24.93 -15.03
N LYS A 567 8.80 23.97 -15.79
CA LYS A 567 8.26 23.59 -17.11
C LYS A 567 6.85 23.02 -17.02
N ALA A 568 6.50 22.36 -15.90
CA ALA A 568 5.19 21.78 -15.66
C ALA A 568 4.18 22.82 -15.16
N ASN A 569 3.12 23.04 -15.93
CA ASN A 569 2.09 24.04 -15.61
C ASN A 569 1.41 23.76 -14.25
N ILE A 570 1.22 22.49 -13.90
CA ILE A 570 0.59 22.09 -12.64
C ILE A 570 1.39 22.58 -11.42
N ILE A 571 2.73 22.55 -11.47
CA ILE A 571 3.59 23.05 -10.39
C ILE A 571 3.46 24.56 -10.27
N ARG A 572 3.49 25.29 -11.40
CA ARG A 572 3.31 26.75 -11.41
C ARG A 572 1.98 27.17 -10.81
N MET A 573 0.88 26.54 -11.25
CA MET A 573 -0.45 26.90 -10.77
C MET A 573 -0.63 26.61 -9.28
N ASN A 574 -0.18 25.46 -8.81
CA ASN A 574 -0.27 25.11 -7.39
C ASN A 574 0.66 25.97 -6.52
N SER A 575 1.75 26.49 -7.06
CA SER A 575 2.62 27.43 -6.33
C SER A 575 1.95 28.78 -6.05
N LEU A 576 1.07 29.25 -6.94
CA LEU A 576 0.23 30.44 -6.68
C LEU A 576 -0.73 30.20 -5.52
N GLU A 577 -1.31 29.02 -5.46
CA GLU A 577 -2.21 28.63 -4.37
C GLU A 577 -1.45 28.58 -3.04
N LEU A 578 -0.29 27.95 -3.03
CA LEU A 578 0.57 27.87 -1.85
C LEU A 578 0.92 29.27 -1.30
N ILE A 579 1.36 30.17 -2.15
CA ILE A 579 1.69 31.56 -1.72
C ILE A 579 0.45 32.29 -1.19
N ASN A 580 -0.71 32.12 -1.83
CA ASN A 580 -1.92 32.72 -1.34
C ASN A 580 -2.31 32.22 0.05
N ASN A 581 -2.13 30.94 0.31
CA ASN A 581 -2.36 30.33 1.62
C ASN A 581 -1.43 30.90 2.67
N ILE A 582 -0.13 31.04 2.35
CA ILE A 582 0.86 31.66 3.23
C ILE A 582 0.49 33.12 3.58
N ILE A 583 0.08 33.91 2.57
CA ILE A 583 -0.31 35.33 2.75
C ILE A 583 -1.58 35.43 3.61
N SER A 584 -2.59 34.60 3.34
CA SER A 584 -3.82 34.55 4.13
C SER A 584 -3.54 34.19 5.59
N PHE A 585 -2.70 33.18 5.80
CA PHE A 585 -2.29 32.76 7.12
C PHE A 585 -1.58 33.88 7.92
N GLN A 586 -0.70 34.65 7.28
CA GLN A 586 -0.03 35.79 7.90
C GLN A 586 -1.00 36.90 8.33
N LYS A 587 -2.07 37.15 7.55
CA LYS A 587 -3.10 38.13 7.87
C LYS A 587 -3.92 37.67 9.10
N ASP A 588 -4.36 36.42 9.12
CA ASP A 588 -5.25 35.89 10.13
C ASP A 588 -4.60 35.81 11.53
N ASN A 589 -3.31 35.53 11.58
CA ASN A 589 -2.58 35.37 12.83
C ASN A 589 -1.93 36.68 13.36
N LYS A 590 -2.22 37.85 12.77
CA LYS A 590 -1.66 39.16 13.16
C LYS A 590 -0.13 39.09 13.41
N VAL A 591 0.57 38.29 12.61
CA VAL A 591 2.02 38.21 12.66
C VAL A 591 2.52 39.56 12.14
N ASN A 592 2.70 40.50 13.08
CA ASN A 592 2.97 41.93 12.87
C ASN A 592 4.34 42.22 12.27
N ASN A 593 4.82 41.32 11.41
CA ASN A 593 6.09 41.51 10.72
C ASN A 593 5.84 41.91 9.27
N GLY A 594 5.49 43.18 9.10
CA GLY A 594 5.39 43.82 7.80
C GLY A 594 6.58 43.55 6.86
N ILE A 595 7.73 43.23 7.41
CA ILE A 595 8.95 42.86 6.70
C ILE A 595 8.75 41.58 5.84
N TYR A 596 8.04 40.56 6.34
CA TYR A 596 7.84 39.33 5.58
C TYR A 596 6.79 39.45 4.47
N LEU A 597 5.67 40.08 4.79
CA LEU A 597 4.66 40.40 3.77
C LEU A 597 5.25 41.25 2.66
N ILE A 598 6.06 42.24 2.99
CA ILE A 598 6.76 43.12 2.02
C ILE A 598 7.71 42.28 1.18
N ARG A 599 8.54 41.42 1.79
CA ARG A 599 9.52 40.65 1.03
C ARG A 599 8.89 39.55 0.17
N ILE A 600 7.85 38.86 0.63
CA ILE A 600 7.11 37.91 -0.22
C ILE A 600 6.47 38.64 -1.41
N LYS A 601 5.95 39.83 -1.20
CA LYS A 601 5.41 40.67 -2.29
C LYS A 601 6.49 41.08 -3.29
N GLU A 602 7.61 41.57 -2.81
CA GLU A 602 8.76 41.95 -3.67
C GLU A 602 9.27 40.77 -4.48
N GLU A 603 9.39 39.61 -3.85
CA GLU A 603 9.80 38.39 -4.55
C GLU A 603 8.75 37.94 -5.57
N LEU A 604 7.46 38.00 -5.22
CA LEU A 604 6.37 37.70 -6.15
C LEU A 604 6.45 38.60 -7.40
N MET A 605 6.68 39.88 -7.22
CA MET A 605 6.89 40.84 -8.33
C MET A 605 8.08 40.48 -9.18
N LYS A 606 9.22 40.20 -8.56
CA LYS A 606 10.43 39.75 -9.27
C LYS A 606 10.14 38.48 -10.08
N TYR A 607 9.39 37.51 -9.51
CA TYR A 607 9.01 36.29 -10.20
C TYR A 607 8.09 36.55 -11.39
N GLN A 608 7.08 37.39 -11.21
CA GLN A 608 6.18 37.78 -12.31
C GLN A 608 6.90 38.44 -13.46
N ILE A 609 7.86 39.32 -13.18
CA ILE A 609 8.67 39.96 -14.19
C ILE A 609 9.62 38.95 -14.83
N SER A 610 10.22 38.04 -14.05
CA SER A 610 11.18 37.04 -14.54
C SER A 610 10.56 36.03 -15.50
N ILE A 611 9.22 35.83 -15.48
CA ILE A 611 8.50 34.98 -16.43
C ILE A 611 8.75 35.45 -17.86
N PHE A 612 8.87 36.76 -18.09
CA PHE A 612 9.11 37.36 -19.39
C PHE A 612 10.58 37.79 -19.63
N SER A 613 11.48 37.56 -18.68
CA SER A 613 12.89 37.86 -18.83
C SER A 613 13.56 36.87 -19.77
N LYS A 614 14.43 37.38 -20.64
CA LYS A 614 15.31 36.56 -21.53
C LYS A 614 16.39 35.82 -20.77
N ASN A 615 16.88 36.40 -19.69
CA ASN A 615 17.93 35.86 -18.86
C ASN A 615 17.37 35.36 -17.54
N SER A 616 17.57 34.09 -17.23
CA SER A 616 17.13 33.45 -15.99
C SER A 616 17.98 33.84 -14.75
N ILE A 617 18.80 34.85 -14.83
CA ILE A 617 19.77 35.27 -13.81
C ILE A 617 19.23 36.48 -13.07
N TYR A 618 19.25 36.43 -11.76
CA TYR A 618 18.95 37.48 -10.81
C TYR A 618 19.75 38.76 -11.14
N ASP A 619 19.06 39.72 -11.72
CA ASP A 619 19.60 41.07 -11.83
C ASP A 619 18.66 41.99 -11.05
N ASP A 620 19.16 42.61 -9.99
CA ASP A 620 18.39 43.54 -9.15
C ASP A 620 17.92 44.78 -9.94
N ASN A 621 18.40 44.94 -11.19
CA ASN A 621 18.06 46.02 -12.12
C ASN A 621 16.94 45.68 -13.13
N ILE A 622 16.17 44.59 -12.91
CA ILE A 622 15.09 44.15 -13.85
C ILE A 622 14.05 45.26 -14.10
N THR A 623 13.82 46.13 -13.14
CA THR A 623 12.89 47.26 -13.27
C THR A 623 13.24 48.27 -14.34
N ASN A 624 14.52 48.34 -14.73
CA ASN A 624 15.00 49.32 -15.72
C ASN A 624 15.04 48.77 -17.16
N ASN A 625 14.87 47.46 -17.38
CA ASN A 625 15.04 46.84 -18.69
C ASN A 625 13.82 46.10 -19.21
N LEU A 626 12.62 46.72 -19.17
CA LEU A 626 11.38 46.18 -19.80
C LEU A 626 11.57 45.82 -21.29
N ARG A 627 12.58 46.39 -21.96
CA ARG A 627 12.93 46.10 -23.36
C ARG A 627 13.54 44.73 -23.61
N LEU A 628 13.93 44.01 -22.54
CA LEU A 628 14.54 42.68 -22.63
C LEU A 628 13.54 41.54 -22.39
N LEU A 629 12.24 41.85 -22.32
CA LEU A 629 11.21 40.84 -22.10
C LEU A 629 11.06 39.96 -23.35
N ASP A 630 11.07 38.64 -23.13
CA ASP A 630 10.76 37.65 -24.18
C ASP A 630 9.26 37.38 -24.25
N MET A 631 8.60 38.02 -25.21
CA MET A 631 7.17 37.89 -25.42
C MET A 631 6.76 36.62 -26.18
N ASN A 632 7.72 35.81 -26.68
CA ASN A 632 7.47 34.53 -27.34
C ASN A 632 7.18 33.40 -26.36
N LYS A 633 6.78 33.72 -25.15
CA LYS A 633 6.38 32.70 -24.16
C LYS A 633 5.11 31.98 -24.56
N THR A 634 5.04 30.73 -24.19
CA THR A 634 3.89 29.87 -24.48
C THR A 634 2.57 30.43 -23.89
N TYR A 635 1.45 30.06 -24.49
CA TYR A 635 0.12 30.39 -24.01
C TYR A 635 -0.07 30.11 -22.52
N CYS A 636 0.41 28.93 -22.05
CA CYS A 636 0.35 28.56 -20.64
C CYS A 636 1.10 29.51 -19.71
N MET A 637 2.21 30.09 -20.13
CA MET A 637 2.97 31.06 -19.33
C MET A 637 2.24 32.41 -19.26
N LYS A 638 1.61 32.83 -20.34
CA LYS A 638 0.78 34.04 -20.36
C LYS A 638 -0.43 33.90 -19.45
N LEU A 639 -1.12 32.76 -19.51
CA LEU A 639 -2.23 32.45 -18.58
C LEU A 639 -1.78 32.43 -17.12
N PHE A 640 -0.67 31.80 -16.84
CA PHE A 640 -0.13 31.74 -15.49
C PHE A 640 0.16 33.15 -14.94
N PHE A 641 0.76 34.01 -15.74
CA PHE A 641 0.97 35.41 -15.36
C PHE A 641 -0.35 36.13 -15.06
N LEU A 642 -1.35 36.02 -15.94
CA LEU A 642 -2.65 36.63 -15.75
C LEU A 642 -3.34 36.15 -14.47
N GLU A 643 -3.35 34.87 -14.22
CA GLU A 643 -3.92 34.31 -13.00
C GLU A 643 -3.16 34.77 -11.74
N SER A 644 -1.84 34.88 -11.81
CA SER A 644 -1.03 35.42 -10.71
C SER A 644 -1.39 36.88 -10.42
N VAL A 645 -1.52 37.71 -11.44
CA VAL A 645 -1.89 39.13 -11.30
C VAL A 645 -3.32 39.26 -10.74
N LYS A 646 -4.30 38.51 -11.24
CA LYS A 646 -5.67 38.52 -10.72
C LYS A 646 -5.70 38.21 -9.23
N LYS A 647 -4.94 37.22 -8.81
CA LYS A 647 -4.93 36.72 -7.43
C LYS A 647 -4.32 37.71 -6.44
N PHE A 648 -3.31 38.47 -6.88
CA PHE A 648 -2.50 39.34 -6.01
C PHE A 648 -2.66 40.84 -6.30
N ILE A 649 -3.63 41.23 -7.12
CA ILE A 649 -3.84 42.63 -7.56
C ILE A 649 -3.94 43.64 -6.43
N ASN A 650 -4.55 43.23 -5.30
CA ASN A 650 -4.75 44.09 -4.13
C ASN A 650 -3.46 44.25 -3.27
N LEU A 651 -2.40 43.49 -3.58
CA LEU A 651 -1.16 43.55 -2.84
C LEU A 651 -0.14 44.52 -3.45
N TYR A 652 -0.35 44.95 -4.72
CA TYR A 652 0.60 45.78 -5.43
C TYR A 652 0.55 47.25 -5.01
N GLN A 653 1.73 47.85 -4.91
CA GLN A 653 1.86 49.28 -4.72
C GLN A 653 1.63 50.05 -6.05
N PRO A 654 1.35 51.38 -6.04
CA PRO A 654 1.09 52.16 -7.24
C PRO A 654 2.16 52.03 -8.32
N GLN A 655 3.46 52.01 -7.94
CA GLN A 655 4.57 51.86 -8.87
C GLN A 655 4.59 50.46 -9.51
N GLU A 656 4.33 49.43 -8.74
CA GLU A 656 4.26 48.02 -9.20
C GLU A 656 3.08 47.81 -10.16
N LYS A 657 1.94 48.45 -9.89
CA LYS A 657 0.76 48.42 -10.78
C LYS A 657 1.08 48.99 -12.16
N ASN A 658 1.91 50.05 -12.25
CA ASN A 658 2.31 50.58 -13.53
C ASN A 658 3.14 49.60 -14.34
N ILE A 659 4.10 48.92 -13.70
CA ILE A 659 4.91 47.89 -14.38
C ILE A 659 4.03 46.75 -14.89
N ILE A 660 3.10 46.27 -14.06
CA ILE A 660 2.17 45.21 -14.47
C ILE A 660 1.29 45.68 -15.63
N LYS A 661 0.79 46.92 -15.59
CA LYS A 661 0.01 47.52 -16.68
C LYS A 661 0.76 47.53 -18.01
N ASP A 662 2.05 47.90 -17.98
CA ASP A 662 2.91 47.88 -19.16
C ASP A 662 3.13 46.47 -19.72
N ILE A 663 3.36 45.47 -18.85
CA ILE A 663 3.46 44.06 -19.24
C ILE A 663 2.14 43.56 -19.86
N LEU A 664 1.01 43.89 -19.25
CA LEU A 664 -0.32 43.49 -19.77
C LEU A 664 -0.57 44.11 -21.16
N GLN A 665 -0.19 45.36 -21.39
CA GLN A 665 -0.31 46.02 -22.69
C GLN A 665 0.60 45.32 -23.73
N LEU A 666 1.80 44.95 -23.37
CA LEU A 666 2.71 44.20 -24.25
C LEU A 666 2.14 42.82 -24.62
N ILE A 667 1.56 42.07 -23.65
CA ILE A 667 0.91 40.79 -23.93
C ILE A 667 -0.31 40.97 -24.84
N LYS A 668 -1.12 42.04 -24.63
CA LYS A 668 -2.26 42.34 -25.46
C LYS A 668 -1.86 42.69 -26.90
N ASN A 669 -0.78 43.40 -27.08
CA ASN A 669 -0.27 43.75 -28.40
C ASN A 669 0.30 42.56 -29.16
N ASP A 670 0.97 41.66 -28.48
CA ASP A 670 1.47 40.42 -29.07
C ASP A 670 0.36 39.48 -29.49
N SER A 671 -0.74 39.38 -28.72
CA SER A 671 -1.90 38.54 -29.04
C SER A 671 -2.72 39.03 -30.23
N LYS A 672 -2.58 40.28 -30.65
CA LYS A 672 -3.26 40.83 -31.84
C LYS A 672 -2.67 40.31 -33.16
N TYR A 673 -1.42 39.85 -33.15
CA TYR A 673 -0.75 39.30 -34.34
C TYR A 673 -1.02 37.79 -34.56
N ALA A 674 -1.49 37.10 -33.55
CA ALA A 674 -1.90 35.68 -33.69
C ALA A 674 -3.36 35.63 -34.20
N LYS A 675 -3.56 35.14 -35.43
CA LYS A 675 -4.87 34.99 -36.07
C LYS A 675 -5.93 34.42 -35.08
N GLU A 676 -7.15 34.93 -35.21
CA GLU A 676 -8.35 34.62 -34.43
C GLU A 676 -8.43 33.17 -33.93
N ASN A 677 -8.04 32.99 -32.68
CA ASN A 677 -8.15 31.73 -32.00
C ASN A 677 -8.94 31.98 -30.67
N VAL A 678 -9.87 31.11 -30.34
CA VAL A 678 -10.69 31.18 -29.12
C VAL A 678 -9.86 31.42 -27.85
N ALA A 679 -8.64 30.86 -27.83
CA ALA A 679 -7.68 31.02 -26.74
C ALA A 679 -7.19 32.49 -26.58
N ASN A 680 -6.97 33.22 -27.66
CA ASN A 680 -6.52 34.61 -27.63
C ASN A 680 -7.63 35.57 -27.18
N ASN A 681 -8.90 35.27 -27.51
CA ASN A 681 -10.04 36.04 -27.04
C ASN A 681 -10.20 35.97 -25.53
N LYS A 682 -9.94 34.83 -24.93
CA LYS A 682 -9.93 34.64 -23.46
C LYS A 682 -8.80 35.47 -22.79
N ILE A 683 -7.60 35.42 -23.33
CA ILE A 683 -6.48 36.24 -22.82
C ILE A 683 -6.81 37.74 -22.89
N ASN A 684 -7.33 38.20 -24.01
CA ASN A 684 -7.65 39.61 -24.18
C ASN A 684 -8.76 40.06 -23.22
N SER A 685 -9.82 39.27 -23.06
CA SER A 685 -10.89 39.53 -22.07
C SER A 685 -10.33 39.60 -20.64
N ASP A 686 -9.46 38.68 -20.28
CA ASP A 686 -8.82 38.66 -18.97
C ASP A 686 -7.92 39.87 -18.73
N ILE A 687 -7.18 40.31 -19.74
CA ILE A 687 -6.36 41.53 -19.68
C ILE A 687 -7.20 42.75 -19.47
N GLU A 688 -8.31 42.90 -20.20
CA GLU A 688 -9.23 44.03 -20.07
C GLU A 688 -9.83 44.12 -18.67
N ASN A 689 -10.31 43.01 -18.14
CA ASN A 689 -10.83 42.93 -16.78
C ASN A 689 -9.79 43.31 -15.71
N ILE A 690 -8.52 42.90 -15.89
CA ILE A 690 -7.46 43.27 -14.95
C ILE A 690 -7.09 44.73 -15.06
N LEU A 691 -7.00 45.27 -16.28
CA LEU A 691 -6.69 46.68 -16.50
C LEU A 691 -7.80 47.61 -15.95
N GLU A 692 -9.07 47.20 -16.02
CA GLU A 692 -10.18 47.92 -15.42
C GLU A 692 -10.05 47.92 -13.88
N LYS A 693 -9.86 46.79 -13.26
CA LYS A 693 -9.61 46.70 -11.82
C LYS A 693 -8.40 47.52 -11.35
N LEU A 694 -7.34 47.61 -12.16
CA LEU A 694 -6.18 48.44 -11.85
C LEU A 694 -6.49 49.96 -11.92
N LYS A 695 -7.47 50.39 -12.72
CA LYS A 695 -7.96 51.76 -12.77
C LYS A 695 -8.83 52.13 -11.55
N ASP A 696 -9.74 51.25 -11.16
CA ASP A 696 -10.65 51.48 -10.03
C ASP A 696 -9.94 51.62 -8.67
N ILE A 697 -8.74 51.04 -8.54
CA ILE A 697 -7.97 51.11 -7.30
C ILE A 697 -7.00 52.32 -7.28
N THR A 698 -6.88 53.04 -8.40
CA THR A 698 -6.04 54.25 -8.52
C THR A 698 -6.82 55.55 -8.37
N ASN A 699 -8.13 55.50 -8.39
CA ASN A 699 -9.06 56.59 -8.01
C ASN A 699 -9.47 56.39 -6.54
#